data_04bdfd9703efecb8c88430afed4634f0
#
_entry.id   04bdfd9703efecb8c88430afed4634f0
#
_cell.length_a   1.000
_cell.length_b   1.000
_cell.length_c   1.000
_cell.angle_alpha   90.00
_cell.angle_beta   90.00
_cell.angle_gamma   90.00
#
_symmetry.space_group_name_H-M   'P 1'
#
loop_
_entity.id
_entity.type
_entity.pdbx_description
1 polymer ?
#
loop_
_entity_poly.entity_id
_entity_poly.type
_entity_poly.pdbx_seq_one_letter_code
_entity_poly.pdbx_strand_id
1 'polypeptide(L)'
;MSESVPIDPELLKWYREKDEVIFDVVPHSHLDYAWYRDRESSKMREIEAFVKTVTVDRFTLEQMITAKEFVEGGGKQIKQDLLDMIREGRMELISMYTQPDVFLSPQELEFWNFEFGERVARELGGEPSVDKYLPDSFGQPRTAPMVAKHAGKRSIISMRGFEHDWPLFMWESPDGSRMPTFMIPGGYANAGHLTYPGVERDEVSPQEYYYRQVDAASVAIRGLMNRYGHRYKNIDLPHLLVMNGNDFTKPDEDLPEVLEGVQEKIRDELGIKNFHIRTSSLGRYVDLALRTVDTEKLPTYRGEMRHGKEHYVLRGIDSARMYLKQRMHEVETRIYDAGVLASLLILARNAGQVGENDHASWQQVVGWLRAVEQIQPVGSHDTISGCGSDDAYPLPLSLMTGAYNSANQAARNSMAALGNRLDTYGPYQHKERGQTFANLLPFDRTALVELPMEGELEHDRGLKVVATYGDGRTITYPAQLIQKVDTRYAVCALPMQAMSSVQVRLEQTESHPSREFTHQQRSFETSLYTLDVLPNGTVSIVDKRTGTVMNGLVFEDQGDRGDEYNFCYVDGDSVRTTRDKNATVRVVNDGPVFTEIQIDTELVVPEGLDGVEGTVRQVESRSPNMVIMPISTKVRLYKNEGIDRIEFATTVDNTARDHRVRVRFDAPNAGDTVRAKEPYELTPRPAVPIQGGEGWMESQPIATTHNQGVVTAGDLAFYNRGLPEHEALTDENGVINEIALTLFRSVGYLSRGNLATRPGWAGPGVATPEAQMIGKNTYEFAVGFGGQQVAGDVITKSYDYFHRAEHGFAGANINGLFDVTMSRAIEMPALRPTADGAAVIARFSNPDDEPVKITLSGAFANAVECAYDGTPIDSAVDMHQFELARGITTIRIS
;
A
#
# COMPACT_ATOMS: atom_id res chain seq x y z
N MET A 1 -13.69 -47.39 -8.89
CA MET A 1 -14.95 -46.82 -8.43
C MET A 1 -14.62 -46.01 -7.19
N SER A 2 -14.57 -44.69 -7.31
CA SER A 2 -14.42 -43.81 -6.16
C SER A 2 -15.65 -43.95 -5.28
N GLU A 3 -15.49 -44.22 -3.97
CA GLU A 3 -16.60 -44.22 -3.03
C GLU A 3 -17.34 -42.88 -3.14
N SER A 4 -18.67 -42.92 -3.38
CA SER A 4 -19.48 -41.72 -3.48
C SER A 4 -19.46 -40.98 -2.13
N VAL A 5 -18.98 -39.74 -2.10
CA VAL A 5 -19.03 -38.87 -0.92
C VAL A 5 -20.52 -38.66 -0.57
N PRO A 6 -21.01 -39.17 0.59
CA PRO A 6 -22.40 -38.96 0.99
C PRO A 6 -22.62 -37.50 1.35
N ILE A 7 -23.75 -36.94 0.97
CA ILE A 7 -24.16 -35.59 1.38
C ILE A 7 -24.81 -35.64 2.75
N ASP A 8 -24.50 -34.65 3.59
CA ASP A 8 -25.18 -34.47 4.88
C ASP A 8 -26.71 -34.50 4.67
N PRO A 9 -27.45 -35.31 5.45
CA PRO A 9 -28.89 -35.47 5.26
C PRO A 9 -29.72 -34.18 5.39
N GLU A 10 -29.30 -33.25 6.26
CA GLU A 10 -29.99 -31.95 6.40
C GLU A 10 -29.75 -31.05 5.20
N LEU A 11 -28.52 -31.01 4.67
CA LEU A 11 -28.19 -30.27 3.46
C LEU A 11 -28.92 -30.87 2.25
N LEU A 12 -28.93 -32.19 2.14
CA LEU A 12 -29.61 -32.88 1.05
C LEU A 12 -31.11 -32.57 1.05
N LYS A 13 -31.75 -32.60 2.25
CA LYS A 13 -33.16 -32.22 2.39
C LYS A 13 -33.38 -30.78 1.96
N TRP A 14 -32.55 -29.83 2.44
CA TRP A 14 -32.65 -28.42 2.11
C TRP A 14 -32.52 -28.17 0.61
N TYR A 15 -31.52 -28.78 -0.08
CA TYR A 15 -31.38 -28.65 -1.54
C TYR A 15 -32.57 -29.22 -2.31
N ARG A 16 -33.15 -30.34 -1.86
CA ARG A 16 -34.34 -30.94 -2.51
C ARG A 16 -35.60 -30.10 -2.40
N GLU A 17 -35.70 -29.27 -1.39
CA GLU A 17 -36.84 -28.37 -1.13
C GLU A 17 -36.73 -27.03 -1.89
N LYS A 18 -35.61 -26.74 -2.55
CA LYS A 18 -35.44 -25.50 -3.30
C LYS A 18 -36.01 -25.58 -4.71
N ASP A 19 -36.63 -24.47 -5.15
CA ASP A 19 -37.18 -24.34 -6.50
C ASP A 19 -36.07 -24.39 -7.56
N GLU A 20 -34.89 -23.91 -7.24
CA GLU A 20 -33.72 -23.88 -8.12
C GLU A 20 -32.41 -23.97 -7.29
N VAL A 21 -31.48 -24.80 -7.75
CA VAL A 21 -30.11 -24.92 -7.19
C VAL A 21 -29.12 -24.76 -8.34
N ILE A 22 -28.34 -23.69 -8.32
CA ILE A 22 -27.36 -23.37 -9.38
C ILE A 22 -25.97 -23.36 -8.82
N PHE A 23 -25.07 -24.10 -9.46
CA PHE A 23 -23.62 -24.02 -9.22
C PHE A 23 -23.00 -23.38 -10.44
N ASP A 24 -22.51 -22.15 -10.24
CA ASP A 24 -21.82 -21.37 -11.26
C ASP A 24 -20.33 -21.69 -11.22
N VAL A 25 -19.85 -22.40 -12.23
CA VAL A 25 -18.44 -22.76 -12.42
C VAL A 25 -17.78 -21.66 -13.24
N VAL A 26 -16.82 -20.98 -12.63
CA VAL A 26 -16.12 -19.85 -13.22
C VAL A 26 -14.70 -20.28 -13.63
N PRO A 27 -14.46 -20.51 -14.94
CA PRO A 27 -13.10 -20.76 -15.44
C PRO A 27 -12.27 -19.48 -15.37
N HIS A 28 -11.08 -19.58 -14.77
CA HIS A 28 -10.15 -18.47 -14.64
C HIS A 28 -8.69 -18.97 -14.51
N SER A 29 -7.76 -18.07 -14.47
CA SER A 29 -6.36 -18.34 -14.05
C SER A 29 -5.88 -17.19 -13.21
N HIS A 30 -5.32 -17.48 -12.04
CA HIS A 30 -4.65 -16.47 -11.23
C HIS A 30 -3.25 -16.23 -11.79
N LEU A 31 -2.93 -14.95 -12.09
CA LEU A 31 -1.73 -14.59 -12.85
C LEU A 31 -0.97 -13.50 -12.09
N ASP A 32 -0.03 -13.92 -11.24
CA ASP A 32 0.83 -12.99 -10.50
C ASP A 32 1.77 -12.26 -11.44
N TYR A 33 1.87 -10.93 -11.29
CA TYR A 33 2.71 -10.13 -12.17
C TYR A 33 4.20 -10.45 -11.99
N ALA A 34 4.68 -10.53 -10.74
CA ALA A 34 6.05 -10.92 -10.41
C ALA A 34 6.05 -11.61 -9.04
N TRP A 35 6.23 -12.92 -9.04
CA TRP A 35 6.18 -13.76 -7.83
C TRP A 35 7.27 -14.83 -7.86
N TYR A 36 7.02 -15.92 -8.58
CA TYR A 36 7.88 -17.10 -8.63
C TYR A 36 8.66 -17.16 -9.94
N ARG A 37 9.58 -16.35 -10.21
CA ARG A 37 10.49 -16.21 -11.34
C ARG A 37 10.43 -14.78 -11.91
N ASP A 38 11.35 -14.50 -12.81
CA ASP A 38 11.34 -13.27 -13.58
C ASP A 38 10.07 -13.13 -14.45
N ARG A 39 9.75 -11.87 -14.81
CA ARG A 39 8.53 -11.56 -15.56
C ARG A 39 8.44 -12.28 -16.92
N GLU A 40 9.57 -12.46 -17.63
CA GLU A 40 9.56 -13.12 -18.94
C GLU A 40 9.16 -14.60 -18.83
N SER A 41 9.65 -15.29 -17.78
CA SER A 41 9.26 -16.67 -17.48
C SER A 41 7.78 -16.78 -17.09
N SER A 42 7.26 -15.84 -16.31
CA SER A 42 5.84 -15.76 -15.94
C SER A 42 4.97 -15.48 -17.18
N LYS A 43 5.36 -14.54 -18.01
CA LYS A 43 4.68 -14.17 -19.26
C LYS A 43 4.54 -15.35 -20.25
N MET A 44 5.53 -16.21 -20.34
CA MET A 44 5.43 -17.42 -21.18
C MET A 44 4.32 -18.35 -20.70
N ARG A 45 4.16 -18.55 -19.38
CA ARG A 45 3.07 -19.35 -18.80
C ARG A 45 1.70 -18.71 -19.05
N GLU A 46 1.61 -17.39 -18.92
CA GLU A 46 0.39 -16.64 -19.23
C GLU A 46 -0.02 -16.82 -20.70
N ILE A 47 0.92 -16.69 -21.64
CA ILE A 47 0.69 -16.92 -23.06
C ILE A 47 0.18 -18.35 -23.31
N GLU A 48 0.78 -19.36 -22.68
CA GLU A 48 0.31 -20.74 -22.77
C GLU A 48 -1.12 -20.90 -22.23
N ALA A 49 -1.46 -20.25 -21.11
CA ALA A 49 -2.81 -20.25 -20.56
C ALA A 49 -3.78 -19.56 -21.54
N PHE A 50 -3.43 -18.40 -22.09
CA PHE A 50 -4.28 -17.67 -23.04
C PHE A 50 -4.51 -18.43 -24.35
N VAL A 51 -3.52 -19.13 -24.90
CA VAL A 51 -3.68 -19.95 -26.11
C VAL A 51 -4.77 -21.01 -25.89
N LYS A 52 -4.87 -21.55 -24.68
CA LYS A 52 -5.92 -22.49 -24.30
C LYS A 52 -7.25 -21.82 -24.03
N THR A 53 -7.23 -20.61 -23.46
CA THR A 53 -8.43 -19.82 -23.13
C THR A 53 -9.34 -19.59 -24.34
N VAL A 54 -8.81 -19.32 -25.53
CA VAL A 54 -9.60 -19.05 -26.75
C VAL A 54 -10.42 -20.26 -27.21
N THR A 55 -10.14 -21.46 -26.71
CA THR A 55 -10.87 -22.69 -27.05
C THR A 55 -12.03 -23.01 -26.08
N VAL A 56 -12.13 -22.31 -24.92
CA VAL A 56 -13.20 -22.55 -23.95
C VAL A 56 -14.42 -21.69 -24.20
N ASP A 57 -15.57 -22.12 -23.65
CA ASP A 57 -16.86 -21.43 -23.81
C ASP A 57 -16.89 -20.07 -23.11
N ARG A 58 -16.38 -20.01 -21.86
CA ARG A 58 -16.30 -18.79 -21.05
C ARG A 58 -15.02 -18.76 -20.25
N PHE A 59 -14.56 -17.53 -19.95
CA PHE A 59 -13.40 -17.31 -19.09
C PHE A 59 -13.50 -15.96 -18.39
N THR A 60 -13.04 -15.89 -17.13
CA THR A 60 -12.90 -14.64 -16.37
C THR A 60 -11.42 -14.24 -16.34
N LEU A 61 -11.12 -13.06 -16.89
CA LEU A 61 -9.79 -12.48 -16.89
C LEU A 61 -9.63 -11.53 -15.71
N GLU A 62 -8.75 -11.89 -14.78
CA GLU A 62 -8.65 -11.26 -13.46
C GLU A 62 -7.98 -9.88 -13.46
N GLN A 63 -7.12 -9.58 -14.45
CA GLN A 63 -6.39 -8.32 -14.53
C GLN A 63 -6.10 -7.89 -15.97
N MET A 64 -6.20 -6.59 -16.21
CA MET A 64 -6.14 -6.05 -17.57
C MET A 64 -4.72 -5.86 -18.11
N ILE A 65 -3.71 -5.77 -17.25
CA ILE A 65 -2.31 -5.65 -17.69
C ILE A 65 -1.89 -6.86 -18.51
N THR A 66 -2.30 -8.06 -18.13
CA THR A 66 -1.97 -9.30 -18.82
C THR A 66 -2.59 -9.31 -20.23
N ALA A 67 -3.87 -8.92 -20.38
CA ALA A 67 -4.50 -8.80 -21.68
C ALA A 67 -3.82 -7.77 -22.57
N LYS A 68 -3.48 -6.60 -22.01
CA LYS A 68 -2.76 -5.54 -22.74
C LYS A 68 -1.43 -6.04 -23.29
N GLU A 69 -0.59 -6.62 -22.41
CA GLU A 69 0.73 -7.14 -22.81
C GLU A 69 0.60 -8.26 -23.85
N PHE A 70 -0.40 -9.14 -23.71
CA PHE A 70 -0.67 -10.21 -24.65
C PHE A 70 -1.09 -9.67 -26.03
N VAL A 71 -1.98 -8.69 -26.07
CA VAL A 71 -2.43 -8.05 -27.32
C VAL A 71 -1.31 -7.26 -27.98
N GLU A 72 -0.42 -6.64 -27.23
CA GLU A 72 0.73 -5.92 -27.75
C GLU A 72 1.85 -6.84 -28.27
N GLY A 73 2.11 -7.96 -27.59
CA GLY A 73 3.20 -8.89 -27.88
C GLY A 73 2.84 -10.21 -28.57
N GLY A 74 1.55 -10.56 -28.60
CA GLY A 74 1.08 -11.86 -29.09
C GLY A 74 1.03 -12.04 -30.61
N GLY A 75 0.93 -13.31 -31.04
CA GLY A 75 0.76 -13.66 -32.47
C GLY A 75 -0.57 -13.15 -33.03
N LYS A 76 -0.55 -12.72 -34.29
CA LYS A 76 -1.69 -12.02 -34.95
C LYS A 76 -3.04 -12.78 -34.84
N GLN A 77 -3.05 -14.11 -35.04
CA GLN A 77 -4.29 -14.91 -34.98
C GLN A 77 -4.82 -15.02 -33.55
N ILE A 78 -3.98 -15.40 -32.61
CA ILE A 78 -4.38 -15.59 -31.20
C ILE A 78 -4.89 -14.27 -30.58
N LYS A 79 -4.26 -13.16 -30.96
CA LYS A 79 -4.75 -11.82 -30.61
C LYS A 79 -6.16 -11.58 -31.13
N GLN A 80 -6.45 -11.94 -32.39
CA GLN A 80 -7.77 -11.75 -32.98
C GLN A 80 -8.80 -12.64 -32.29
N ASP A 81 -8.46 -13.89 -32.01
CA ASP A 81 -9.34 -14.85 -31.32
C ASP A 81 -9.71 -14.35 -29.90
N LEU A 82 -8.75 -13.80 -29.16
CA LEU A 82 -8.99 -13.17 -27.85
C LEU A 82 -9.96 -11.99 -27.96
N LEU A 83 -9.73 -11.07 -28.91
CA LEU A 83 -10.61 -9.92 -29.12
C LEU A 83 -12.01 -10.35 -29.56
N ASP A 84 -12.15 -11.45 -30.29
CA ASP A 84 -13.44 -11.99 -30.68
C ASP A 84 -14.16 -12.60 -29.46
N MET A 85 -13.49 -13.34 -28.56
CA MET A 85 -14.06 -13.80 -27.29
C MET A 85 -14.60 -12.65 -26.44
N ILE A 86 -13.85 -11.55 -26.36
CA ILE A 86 -14.29 -10.36 -25.62
C ILE A 86 -15.57 -9.78 -26.24
N ARG A 87 -15.58 -9.55 -27.57
CA ARG A 87 -16.75 -9.00 -28.29
C ARG A 87 -17.97 -9.89 -28.25
N GLU A 88 -17.80 -11.20 -28.24
CA GLU A 88 -18.86 -12.20 -28.10
C GLU A 88 -19.40 -12.32 -26.67
N GLY A 89 -18.78 -11.63 -25.68
CA GLY A 89 -19.16 -11.70 -24.28
C GLY A 89 -18.87 -13.06 -23.63
N ARG A 90 -17.93 -13.81 -24.19
CA ARG A 90 -17.42 -15.08 -23.63
C ARG A 90 -16.30 -14.84 -22.60
N MET A 91 -15.64 -13.68 -22.66
CA MET A 91 -14.65 -13.28 -21.67
C MET A 91 -15.19 -12.17 -20.79
N GLU A 92 -15.25 -12.42 -19.48
CA GLU A 92 -15.49 -11.41 -18.46
C GLU A 92 -14.18 -10.69 -18.17
N LEU A 93 -14.20 -9.35 -18.24
CA LEU A 93 -13.05 -8.51 -17.95
C LEU A 93 -13.22 -7.88 -16.55
N ILE A 94 -12.40 -8.28 -15.60
CA ILE A 94 -12.37 -7.65 -14.29
C ILE A 94 -11.82 -6.23 -14.44
N SER A 95 -12.42 -5.26 -13.73
CA SER A 95 -12.08 -3.84 -13.87
C SER A 95 -10.72 -3.44 -13.29
N MET A 96 -9.99 -4.38 -12.70
CA MET A 96 -8.68 -4.13 -12.11
C MET A 96 -7.57 -4.19 -13.17
N TYR A 97 -6.65 -3.20 -13.15
CA TYR A 97 -5.47 -3.24 -14.03
C TYR A 97 -4.48 -4.32 -13.58
N THR A 98 -4.25 -4.40 -12.27
CA THR A 98 -3.48 -5.44 -11.58
C THR A 98 -4.23 -5.88 -10.32
N GLN A 99 -3.70 -6.87 -9.58
CA GLN A 99 -4.22 -7.34 -8.29
C GLN A 99 -3.40 -6.74 -7.13
N PRO A 100 -3.69 -5.51 -6.64
CA PRO A 100 -2.84 -4.83 -5.67
C PRO A 100 -2.95 -5.40 -4.26
N ASP A 101 -1.87 -5.28 -3.47
CA ASP A 101 -1.98 -5.25 -2.02
C ASP A 101 -2.40 -3.84 -1.59
N VAL A 102 -3.59 -3.72 -1.03
CA VAL A 102 -4.19 -2.42 -0.70
C VAL A 102 -3.64 -1.78 0.57
N PHE A 103 -2.92 -2.53 1.40
CA PHE A 103 -2.26 -2.00 2.58
C PHE A 103 -0.86 -1.44 2.28
N LEU A 104 -0.10 -2.09 1.41
CA LEU A 104 1.28 -1.74 1.09
C LEU A 104 1.42 -0.79 -0.11
N SER A 105 0.36 -0.66 -0.89
CA SER A 105 0.31 0.26 -2.04
C SER A 105 -0.11 1.67 -1.63
N PRO A 106 0.24 2.71 -2.43
CA PRO A 106 -0.30 4.05 -2.29
C PRO A 106 -1.83 4.05 -2.17
N GLN A 107 -2.39 4.87 -1.28
CA GLN A 107 -3.85 4.89 -1.09
C GLN A 107 -4.65 5.27 -2.36
N GLU A 108 -4.08 6.06 -3.27
CA GLU A 108 -4.69 6.41 -4.56
C GLU A 108 -4.52 5.30 -5.63
N LEU A 109 -3.63 4.32 -5.40
CA LEU A 109 -3.33 3.30 -6.40
C LEU A 109 -4.57 2.47 -6.75
N GLU A 110 -5.47 2.23 -5.82
CA GLU A 110 -6.69 1.45 -6.10
C GLU A 110 -7.62 2.19 -7.08
N PHE A 111 -7.77 3.53 -6.95
CA PHE A 111 -8.53 4.31 -7.92
C PHE A 111 -7.85 4.36 -9.28
N TRP A 112 -6.53 4.54 -9.32
CA TRP A 112 -5.78 4.47 -10.59
C TRP A 112 -5.90 3.09 -11.21
N ASN A 113 -5.91 2.04 -10.40
CA ASN A 113 -6.04 0.65 -10.84
C ASN A 113 -7.37 0.42 -11.55
N PHE A 114 -8.49 0.90 -11.00
CA PHE A 114 -9.78 0.87 -11.68
C PHE A 114 -9.77 1.70 -12.96
N GLU A 115 -9.27 2.94 -12.93
CA GLU A 115 -9.24 3.83 -14.10
C GLU A 115 -8.46 3.22 -15.27
N PHE A 116 -7.26 2.66 -15.00
CA PHE A 116 -6.44 2.01 -16.01
C PHE A 116 -7.05 0.69 -16.48
N GLY A 117 -7.55 -0.14 -15.58
CA GLY A 117 -8.18 -1.42 -15.92
C GLY A 117 -9.43 -1.24 -16.76
N GLU A 118 -10.34 -0.35 -16.37
CA GLU A 118 -11.55 -0.05 -17.13
C GLU A 118 -11.24 0.54 -18.52
N ARG A 119 -10.25 1.43 -18.59
CA ARG A 119 -9.81 1.98 -19.88
C ARG A 119 -9.31 0.88 -20.80
N VAL A 120 -8.43 0.00 -20.33
CA VAL A 120 -7.91 -1.12 -21.13
C VAL A 120 -9.03 -2.08 -21.55
N ALA A 121 -9.96 -2.40 -20.65
CA ALA A 121 -11.10 -3.26 -21.00
C ALA A 121 -11.93 -2.68 -22.17
N ARG A 122 -12.22 -1.37 -22.15
CA ARG A 122 -12.94 -0.66 -23.23
C ARG A 122 -12.10 -0.57 -24.52
N GLU A 123 -10.79 -0.33 -24.43
CA GLU A 123 -9.86 -0.34 -25.57
C GLU A 123 -9.80 -1.71 -26.26
N LEU A 124 -9.96 -2.79 -25.49
CA LEU A 124 -10.07 -4.16 -26.02
C LEU A 124 -11.46 -4.47 -26.61
N GLY A 125 -12.42 -3.57 -26.46
CA GLY A 125 -13.78 -3.69 -27.02
C GLY A 125 -14.76 -4.44 -26.12
N GLY A 126 -14.45 -4.58 -24.82
CA GLY A 126 -15.33 -5.18 -23.81
C GLY A 126 -15.85 -4.17 -22.81
N GLU A 127 -16.76 -4.64 -21.95
CA GLU A 127 -17.27 -3.88 -20.81
C GLU A 127 -16.57 -4.34 -19.53
N PRO A 128 -15.98 -3.41 -18.73
CA PRO A 128 -15.35 -3.78 -17.47
C PRO A 128 -16.39 -4.21 -16.44
N SER A 129 -16.04 -5.19 -15.61
CA SER A 129 -16.87 -5.64 -14.50
C SER A 129 -17.19 -4.51 -13.53
N VAL A 130 -18.40 -4.49 -13.03
CA VAL A 130 -18.86 -3.57 -11.96
C VAL A 130 -18.61 -4.15 -10.56
N ASP A 131 -18.00 -5.31 -10.46
CA ASP A 131 -17.66 -5.99 -9.22
C ASP A 131 -16.17 -5.81 -8.93
N LYS A 132 -15.80 -5.50 -7.67
CA LYS A 132 -14.41 -5.49 -7.23
C LYS A 132 -13.99 -6.91 -6.90
N TYR A 133 -12.98 -7.43 -7.60
CA TYR A 133 -12.44 -8.77 -7.40
C TYR A 133 -10.97 -8.71 -7.00
N LEU A 134 -10.68 -9.02 -5.75
CA LEU A 134 -9.34 -9.13 -5.18
C LEU A 134 -9.28 -10.43 -4.37
N PRO A 135 -9.04 -11.59 -5.04
CA PRO A 135 -9.10 -12.88 -4.37
C PRO A 135 -7.93 -13.09 -3.43
N ASP A 136 -6.72 -12.72 -3.82
CA ASP A 136 -5.49 -13.09 -3.13
C ASP A 136 -4.76 -11.95 -2.41
N SER A 137 -5.27 -10.73 -2.44
CA SER A 137 -4.74 -9.62 -1.64
C SER A 137 -4.70 -9.99 -0.14
N PHE A 138 -3.60 -9.67 0.54
CA PHE A 138 -3.32 -10.13 1.91
C PHE A 138 -4.11 -9.38 2.99
N GLY A 139 -5.40 -9.29 2.79
CA GLY A 139 -6.38 -8.58 3.57
C GLY A 139 -6.82 -7.27 2.92
N GLN A 140 -7.77 -6.59 3.55
CA GLN A 140 -8.30 -5.32 3.06
C GLN A 140 -8.66 -4.40 4.23
N PRO A 141 -8.46 -3.06 4.09
CA PRO A 141 -8.78 -2.09 5.14
C PRO A 141 -10.28 -1.97 5.33
N ARG A 142 -10.70 -1.53 6.50
CA ARG A 142 -12.11 -1.32 6.80
C ARG A 142 -12.79 -0.22 5.96
N THR A 143 -12.00 0.56 5.23
CA THR A 143 -12.45 1.57 4.25
C THR A 143 -12.73 1.01 2.85
N ALA A 144 -12.46 -0.27 2.62
CA ALA A 144 -12.63 -0.90 1.30
C ALA A 144 -14.07 -0.77 0.72
N PRO A 145 -15.17 -0.87 1.51
CA PRO A 145 -16.51 -0.59 1.01
C PRO A 145 -16.71 0.86 0.55
N MET A 146 -16.15 1.84 1.28
CA MET A 146 -16.19 3.26 0.91
C MET A 146 -15.49 3.48 -0.44
N VAL A 147 -14.27 2.94 -0.61
CA VAL A 147 -13.49 3.08 -1.85
C VAL A 147 -14.21 2.40 -3.02
N ALA A 148 -14.69 1.17 -2.84
CA ALA A 148 -15.41 0.42 -3.87
C ALA A 148 -16.70 1.15 -4.31
N LYS A 149 -17.48 1.65 -3.35
CA LYS A 149 -18.70 2.42 -3.62
C LYS A 149 -18.39 3.72 -4.36
N HIS A 150 -17.35 4.45 -3.94
CA HIS A 150 -16.92 5.68 -4.59
C HIS A 150 -16.41 5.42 -6.02
N ALA A 151 -15.81 4.25 -6.27
CA ALA A 151 -15.43 3.78 -7.61
C ALA A 151 -16.61 3.20 -8.42
N GLY A 152 -17.86 3.33 -7.95
CA GLY A 152 -19.05 2.84 -8.65
C GLY A 152 -19.16 1.31 -8.70
N LYS A 153 -18.47 0.58 -7.83
CA LYS A 153 -18.58 -0.88 -7.74
C LYS A 153 -19.84 -1.25 -6.96
N ARG A 154 -20.43 -2.40 -7.29
CA ARG A 154 -21.66 -2.89 -6.65
C ARG A 154 -21.43 -3.99 -5.62
N SER A 155 -20.28 -4.67 -5.67
CA SER A 155 -19.89 -5.72 -4.72
C SER A 155 -18.39 -5.82 -4.55
N ILE A 156 -17.97 -6.54 -3.50
CA ILE A 156 -16.60 -6.94 -3.25
C ILE A 156 -16.55 -8.47 -3.22
N ILE A 157 -15.56 -9.06 -3.89
CA ILE A 157 -15.33 -10.51 -3.91
C ILE A 157 -13.87 -10.75 -3.47
N SER A 158 -13.66 -11.55 -2.42
CA SER A 158 -12.36 -11.83 -1.85
C SER A 158 -12.31 -13.19 -1.15
N MET A 159 -11.10 -13.67 -0.79
CA MET A 159 -10.99 -14.90 -0.01
C MET A 159 -10.26 -14.75 1.30
N ARG A 160 -9.40 -13.73 1.47
CA ARG A 160 -8.53 -13.60 2.65
C ARG A 160 -9.04 -12.60 3.68
N GLY A 161 -8.65 -12.81 4.92
CA GLY A 161 -8.84 -11.83 5.99
C GLY A 161 -10.11 -11.98 6.82
N PHE A 162 -10.98 -12.95 6.56
CA PHE A 162 -12.26 -13.13 7.25
C PHE A 162 -12.08 -13.81 8.62
N GLU A 163 -12.78 -13.30 9.63
CA GLU A 163 -12.92 -13.93 10.96
C GLU A 163 -14.19 -14.76 11.10
N HIS A 164 -15.13 -14.62 10.16
CA HIS A 164 -16.41 -15.30 10.09
C HIS A 164 -16.47 -16.26 8.89
N ASP A 165 -17.54 -17.04 8.82
CA ASP A 165 -17.76 -18.03 7.77
C ASP A 165 -18.95 -17.71 6.84
N TRP A 166 -19.40 -16.45 6.82
CA TRP A 166 -20.52 -16.02 5.97
C TRP A 166 -20.07 -15.94 4.51
N PRO A 167 -20.71 -16.67 3.59
CA PRO A 167 -20.33 -16.62 2.18
C PRO A 167 -20.77 -15.33 1.49
N LEU A 168 -21.77 -14.63 2.04
CA LEU A 168 -22.27 -13.33 1.60
C LEU A 168 -22.76 -12.54 2.82
N PHE A 169 -22.36 -11.28 2.92
CA PHE A 169 -22.69 -10.38 4.01
C PHE A 169 -22.62 -8.91 3.55
N MET A 170 -23.11 -8.00 4.38
CA MET A 170 -22.93 -6.56 4.17
C MET A 170 -21.69 -6.10 4.92
N TRP A 171 -20.70 -5.54 4.21
CA TRP A 171 -19.56 -4.90 4.83
C TRP A 171 -19.79 -3.40 4.91
N GLU A 172 -19.64 -2.83 6.13
CA GLU A 172 -19.91 -1.43 6.41
C GLU A 172 -18.62 -0.69 6.81
N SER A 173 -18.30 0.35 6.07
CA SER A 173 -17.18 1.26 6.34
C SER A 173 -17.54 2.28 7.43
N PRO A 174 -16.52 2.95 8.02
CA PRO A 174 -16.72 3.99 9.05
C PRO A 174 -17.56 5.20 8.62
N ASP A 175 -17.59 5.51 7.32
CA ASP A 175 -18.46 6.55 6.74
C ASP A 175 -19.92 6.13 6.55
N GLY A 176 -20.25 4.88 6.92
CA GLY A 176 -21.56 4.30 6.74
C GLY A 176 -21.82 3.70 5.34
N SER A 177 -20.84 3.72 4.45
CA SER A 177 -20.93 3.01 3.17
C SER A 177 -21.04 1.51 3.38
N ARG A 178 -22.08 0.89 2.78
CA ARG A 178 -22.37 -0.55 2.86
C ARG A 178 -22.21 -1.20 1.50
N MET A 179 -21.58 -2.39 1.47
CA MET A 179 -21.31 -3.11 0.23
C MET A 179 -21.56 -4.61 0.42
N PRO A 180 -22.37 -5.25 -0.47
CA PRO A 180 -22.46 -6.72 -0.51
C PRO A 180 -21.05 -7.30 -0.75
N THR A 181 -20.64 -8.19 0.13
CA THR A 181 -19.29 -8.78 0.08
C THR A 181 -19.39 -10.29 0.04
N PHE A 182 -18.73 -10.88 -0.95
CA PHE A 182 -18.68 -12.31 -1.20
C PHE A 182 -17.34 -12.86 -0.72
N MET A 183 -17.39 -13.79 0.22
CA MET A 183 -16.26 -14.64 0.53
C MET A 183 -16.27 -15.83 -0.44
N ILE A 184 -15.12 -16.13 -1.04
CA ILE A 184 -14.94 -17.33 -1.88
C ILE A 184 -14.59 -18.51 -0.96
N PRO A 185 -15.52 -19.39 -0.63
CA PRO A 185 -15.24 -20.49 0.28
C PRO A 185 -14.23 -21.48 -0.33
N GLY A 186 -13.11 -21.71 0.37
CA GLY A 186 -12.03 -22.54 -0.14
C GLY A 186 -11.08 -21.83 -1.12
N GLY A 187 -11.29 -20.53 -1.35
CA GLY A 187 -10.46 -19.70 -2.20
C GLY A 187 -10.71 -19.84 -3.70
N TYR A 188 -9.95 -19.08 -4.48
CA TYR A 188 -10.08 -19.08 -5.95
C TYR A 188 -9.69 -20.41 -6.61
N ALA A 189 -9.09 -21.34 -5.89
CA ALA A 189 -8.77 -22.69 -6.37
C ALA A 189 -9.68 -23.77 -5.79
N ASN A 190 -10.90 -23.44 -5.33
CA ASN A 190 -11.78 -24.40 -4.66
C ASN A 190 -12.23 -25.57 -5.56
N ALA A 191 -12.07 -25.45 -6.89
CA ALA A 191 -12.28 -26.49 -7.89
C ALA A 191 -11.24 -26.40 -9.03
N GLY A 192 -9.97 -26.13 -8.70
CA GLY A 192 -8.90 -25.83 -9.64
C GLY A 192 -8.58 -26.91 -10.68
N HIS A 193 -8.93 -28.16 -10.40
CA HIS A 193 -8.74 -29.31 -11.32
C HIS A 193 -10.01 -30.15 -11.42
N LEU A 194 -11.14 -29.50 -11.67
CA LEU A 194 -12.44 -30.15 -11.59
C LEU A 194 -12.58 -31.33 -12.54
N THR A 195 -12.03 -31.25 -13.75
CA THR A 195 -12.16 -32.29 -14.77
C THR A 195 -11.02 -33.31 -14.82
N TYR A 196 -10.03 -33.20 -13.91
CA TYR A 196 -8.89 -34.12 -13.93
C TYR A 196 -9.28 -35.52 -13.43
N PRO A 197 -9.23 -36.57 -14.29
CA PRO A 197 -9.73 -37.92 -13.95
C PRO A 197 -8.72 -38.80 -13.21
N GLY A 198 -7.52 -38.27 -12.87
CA GLY A 198 -6.42 -39.01 -12.25
C GLY A 198 -5.70 -39.97 -13.20
N VAL A 199 -5.93 -39.87 -14.50
CA VAL A 199 -5.24 -40.62 -15.57
C VAL A 199 -5.00 -39.69 -16.77
N GLU A 200 -4.00 -40.01 -17.58
CA GLU A 200 -3.75 -39.25 -18.81
C GLU A 200 -4.72 -39.67 -19.94
N ARG A 201 -4.98 -38.74 -20.87
CA ARG A 201 -6.00 -38.92 -21.93
C ARG A 201 -5.69 -40.08 -22.88
N ASP A 202 -4.43 -40.42 -23.06
CA ASP A 202 -3.95 -41.51 -23.92
C ASP A 202 -3.84 -42.85 -23.22
N GLU A 203 -4.03 -42.92 -21.90
CA GLU A 203 -3.97 -44.16 -21.10
C GLU A 203 -5.26 -44.99 -21.17
N VAL A 204 -6.39 -44.39 -21.52
CA VAL A 204 -7.71 -44.98 -21.52
C VAL A 204 -8.51 -44.61 -22.77
N SER A 205 -9.63 -45.30 -23.02
CA SER A 205 -10.51 -44.92 -24.13
C SER A 205 -11.16 -43.54 -23.92
N PRO A 206 -11.48 -42.76 -24.98
CA PRO A 206 -12.16 -41.48 -24.85
C PRO A 206 -13.44 -41.55 -24.01
N GLN A 207 -14.23 -42.61 -24.17
CA GLN A 207 -15.43 -42.81 -23.39
C GLN A 207 -15.13 -43.08 -21.91
N GLU A 208 -14.11 -43.88 -21.62
CA GLU A 208 -13.68 -44.13 -20.23
C GLU A 208 -13.11 -42.88 -19.60
N TYR A 209 -12.33 -42.10 -20.34
CA TYR A 209 -11.77 -40.82 -19.91
C TYR A 209 -12.90 -39.87 -19.48
N TYR A 210 -13.91 -39.67 -20.33
CA TYR A 210 -15.08 -38.86 -20.04
C TYR A 210 -15.83 -39.29 -18.77
N TYR A 211 -16.12 -40.61 -18.61
CA TYR A 211 -16.80 -41.10 -17.41
C TYR A 211 -15.98 -40.86 -16.16
N ARG A 212 -14.65 -40.99 -16.21
CA ARG A 212 -13.78 -40.70 -15.08
C ARG A 212 -13.73 -39.21 -14.76
N GLN A 213 -13.77 -38.35 -15.73
CA GLN A 213 -13.88 -36.89 -15.52
C GLN A 213 -15.20 -36.56 -14.81
N VAL A 214 -16.34 -37.06 -15.28
CA VAL A 214 -17.66 -36.87 -14.64
C VAL A 214 -17.69 -37.39 -13.21
N ASP A 215 -17.08 -38.55 -12.97
CA ASP A 215 -16.99 -39.14 -11.62
C ASP A 215 -16.14 -38.24 -10.68
N ALA A 216 -14.97 -37.83 -11.12
CA ALA A 216 -14.06 -36.97 -10.34
C ALA A 216 -14.71 -35.62 -10.03
N ALA A 217 -15.29 -34.98 -11.03
CA ALA A 217 -16.00 -33.70 -10.87
C ALA A 217 -17.22 -33.85 -9.94
N SER A 218 -18.00 -34.93 -10.05
CA SER A 218 -19.15 -35.18 -9.17
C SER A 218 -18.71 -35.37 -7.71
N VAL A 219 -17.59 -36.04 -7.45
CA VAL A 219 -17.00 -36.17 -6.10
C VAL A 219 -16.57 -34.80 -5.58
N ALA A 220 -15.89 -33.99 -6.38
CA ALA A 220 -15.47 -32.65 -6.00
C ALA A 220 -16.68 -31.74 -5.66
N ILE A 221 -17.73 -31.71 -6.50
CA ILE A 221 -18.95 -30.95 -6.27
C ILE A 221 -19.66 -31.37 -4.98
N ARG A 222 -19.78 -32.69 -4.70
CA ARG A 222 -20.32 -33.18 -3.43
C ARG A 222 -19.45 -32.77 -2.24
N GLY A 223 -18.13 -32.77 -2.41
CA GLY A 223 -17.20 -32.26 -1.41
C GLY A 223 -17.45 -30.79 -1.07
N LEU A 224 -17.66 -29.93 -2.07
CA LEU A 224 -18.02 -28.52 -1.88
C LEU A 224 -19.40 -28.37 -1.19
N MET A 225 -20.41 -29.15 -1.60
CA MET A 225 -21.72 -29.17 -0.95
C MET A 225 -21.62 -29.47 0.55
N ASN A 226 -20.87 -30.49 0.93
CA ASN A 226 -20.69 -30.86 2.33
C ASN A 226 -19.88 -29.83 3.12
N ARG A 227 -18.79 -29.33 2.54
CA ARG A 227 -17.88 -28.44 3.24
C ARG A 227 -18.49 -27.07 3.50
N TYR A 228 -19.23 -26.53 2.55
CA TYR A 228 -19.71 -25.16 2.57
C TYR A 228 -21.23 -25.02 2.59
N GLY A 229 -21.97 -26.05 2.26
CA GLY A 229 -23.44 -25.99 2.12
C GLY A 229 -24.19 -25.47 3.34
N HIS A 230 -23.73 -25.77 4.57
CA HIS A 230 -24.35 -25.23 5.78
C HIS A 230 -24.21 -23.68 5.87
N ARG A 231 -23.09 -23.12 5.42
CA ARG A 231 -22.88 -21.66 5.38
C ARG A 231 -23.89 -20.98 4.46
N TYR A 232 -24.12 -21.58 3.28
CA TYR A 232 -25.10 -21.12 2.30
C TYR A 232 -26.54 -21.33 2.77
N LYS A 233 -26.82 -22.43 3.44
CA LYS A 233 -28.13 -22.71 4.07
C LYS A 233 -28.49 -21.66 5.12
N ASN A 234 -27.52 -21.17 5.90
CA ASN A 234 -27.74 -20.17 6.95
C ASN A 234 -28.23 -18.82 6.43
N ILE A 235 -27.91 -18.47 5.17
CA ILE A 235 -28.40 -17.26 4.49
C ILE A 235 -29.43 -17.55 3.41
N ASP A 236 -29.88 -18.78 3.35
CA ASP A 236 -30.86 -19.32 2.37
C ASP A 236 -30.48 -19.06 0.90
N LEU A 237 -29.20 -19.20 0.56
CA LEU A 237 -28.68 -19.09 -0.79
C LEU A 237 -28.32 -20.48 -1.35
N PRO A 238 -29.17 -21.12 -2.16
CA PRO A 238 -28.95 -22.47 -2.70
C PRO A 238 -28.00 -22.50 -3.92
N HIS A 239 -27.24 -21.45 -4.13
CA HIS A 239 -26.34 -21.27 -5.27
C HIS A 239 -24.90 -21.19 -4.77
N LEU A 240 -23.98 -21.94 -5.40
CA LEU A 240 -22.58 -21.97 -5.03
C LEU A 240 -21.71 -21.39 -6.15
N LEU A 241 -20.69 -20.61 -5.72
CA LEU A 241 -19.58 -20.18 -6.57
C LEU A 241 -18.51 -21.27 -6.59
N VAL A 242 -18.24 -21.80 -7.77
CA VAL A 242 -17.24 -22.84 -8.01
C VAL A 242 -16.13 -22.25 -8.89
N MET A 243 -14.96 -21.98 -8.29
CA MET A 243 -13.83 -21.38 -8.98
C MET A 243 -12.99 -22.48 -9.62
N ASN A 244 -12.98 -22.53 -10.97
CA ASN A 244 -12.24 -23.49 -11.76
C ASN A 244 -10.99 -22.87 -12.36
N GLY A 245 -9.93 -22.87 -11.56
CA GLY A 245 -8.65 -22.27 -11.89
C GLY A 245 -7.69 -22.37 -10.70
N ASN A 246 -6.46 -21.96 -10.90
CA ASN A 246 -5.39 -21.84 -9.91
C ASN A 246 -4.27 -20.97 -10.51
N ASP A 247 -3.15 -20.82 -9.79
CA ASP A 247 -1.99 -20.07 -10.25
C ASP A 247 -1.48 -20.62 -11.59
N PHE A 248 -1.49 -19.77 -12.62
CA PHE A 248 -1.02 -20.11 -13.98
C PHE A 248 -1.64 -21.38 -14.59
N THR A 249 -2.86 -21.72 -14.19
CA THR A 249 -3.55 -22.92 -14.65
C THR A 249 -4.18 -22.69 -16.03
N LYS A 250 -4.03 -23.67 -16.93
CA LYS A 250 -4.71 -23.73 -18.22
C LYS A 250 -6.20 -24.06 -18.01
N PRO A 251 -7.12 -23.44 -18.75
CA PRO A 251 -8.54 -23.77 -18.69
C PRO A 251 -8.82 -25.22 -19.06
N ASP A 252 -9.84 -25.79 -18.44
CA ASP A 252 -10.35 -27.13 -18.74
C ASP A 252 -11.17 -27.11 -20.04
N GLU A 253 -10.66 -27.68 -21.13
CA GLU A 253 -11.28 -27.65 -22.46
C GLU A 253 -12.61 -28.44 -22.52
N ASP A 254 -12.71 -29.54 -21.78
CA ASP A 254 -13.88 -30.44 -21.76
C ASP A 254 -14.94 -30.04 -20.73
N LEU A 255 -14.76 -28.87 -20.07
CA LEU A 255 -15.58 -28.46 -18.94
C LEU A 255 -17.10 -28.46 -19.22
N PRO A 256 -17.62 -27.87 -20.31
CA PRO A 256 -19.07 -27.84 -20.56
C PRO A 256 -19.69 -29.23 -20.64
N GLU A 257 -19.06 -30.14 -21.38
CA GLU A 257 -19.56 -31.51 -21.58
C GLU A 257 -19.50 -32.31 -20.26
N VAL A 258 -18.42 -32.18 -19.50
CA VAL A 258 -18.30 -32.82 -18.18
C VAL A 258 -19.35 -32.32 -17.22
N LEU A 259 -19.66 -31.01 -17.21
CA LEU A 259 -20.68 -30.44 -16.33
C LEU A 259 -22.09 -30.96 -16.65
N GLU A 260 -22.43 -31.23 -17.92
CA GLU A 260 -23.71 -31.89 -18.29
C GLU A 260 -23.81 -33.26 -17.65
N GLY A 261 -22.77 -34.09 -17.74
CA GLY A 261 -22.72 -35.40 -17.09
C GLY A 261 -22.81 -35.33 -15.56
N VAL A 262 -22.13 -34.35 -14.93
CA VAL A 262 -22.21 -34.08 -13.49
C VAL A 262 -23.66 -33.71 -13.09
N GLN A 263 -24.31 -32.86 -13.86
CA GLN A 263 -25.67 -32.43 -13.60
C GLN A 263 -26.66 -33.62 -13.57
N GLU A 264 -26.57 -34.47 -14.59
CA GLU A 264 -27.40 -35.69 -14.67
C GLU A 264 -27.15 -36.59 -13.47
N LYS A 265 -25.88 -36.88 -13.17
CA LYS A 265 -25.47 -37.73 -12.06
C LYS A 265 -25.94 -37.21 -10.70
N ILE A 266 -25.80 -35.92 -10.41
CA ILE A 266 -26.27 -35.29 -9.17
C ILE A 266 -27.78 -35.37 -9.05
N ARG A 267 -28.55 -35.11 -10.14
CA ARG A 267 -30.01 -35.21 -10.17
C ARG A 267 -30.46 -36.62 -9.86
N ASP A 268 -29.90 -37.62 -10.53
CA ASP A 268 -30.28 -39.03 -10.41
C ASP A 268 -29.89 -39.61 -9.04
N GLU A 269 -28.65 -39.43 -8.60
CA GLU A 269 -28.15 -40.06 -7.37
C GLU A 269 -28.62 -39.34 -6.10
N LEU A 270 -28.69 -37.99 -6.12
CA LEU A 270 -29.08 -37.21 -4.95
C LEU A 270 -30.57 -36.82 -4.94
N GLY A 271 -31.30 -37.01 -6.05
CA GLY A 271 -32.70 -36.63 -6.17
C GLY A 271 -32.97 -35.12 -6.06
N ILE A 272 -31.99 -34.28 -6.40
CA ILE A 272 -32.16 -32.83 -6.46
C ILE A 272 -32.61 -32.47 -7.88
N LYS A 273 -33.91 -32.50 -8.15
CA LYS A 273 -34.47 -32.38 -9.49
C LYS A 273 -34.16 -31.09 -10.21
N ASN A 274 -34.08 -30.00 -9.46
CA ASN A 274 -33.84 -28.63 -9.99
C ASN A 274 -32.37 -28.19 -9.85
N PHE A 275 -31.45 -29.15 -9.83
CA PHE A 275 -30.02 -28.90 -9.79
C PHE A 275 -29.50 -28.52 -11.17
N HIS A 276 -28.78 -27.41 -11.26
CA HIS A 276 -28.09 -26.95 -12.43
C HIS A 276 -26.61 -26.67 -12.10
N ILE A 277 -25.72 -27.07 -12.97
CA ILE A 277 -24.32 -26.70 -12.93
C ILE A 277 -23.90 -26.26 -14.33
N ARG A 278 -23.18 -25.14 -14.40
CA ARG A 278 -22.89 -24.53 -15.70
C ARG A 278 -21.62 -23.71 -15.67
N THR A 279 -20.97 -23.52 -16.81
CA THR A 279 -19.95 -22.50 -16.99
C THR A 279 -20.56 -21.12 -16.85
N SER A 280 -19.89 -20.23 -16.11
CA SER A 280 -20.42 -18.93 -15.75
C SER A 280 -19.33 -17.87 -15.67
N SER A 281 -19.66 -16.72 -15.09
CA SER A 281 -18.74 -15.65 -14.75
C SER A 281 -19.06 -15.13 -13.34
N LEU A 282 -18.14 -14.38 -12.74
CA LEU A 282 -18.32 -13.79 -11.41
C LEU A 282 -19.55 -12.87 -11.37
N GLY A 283 -19.67 -11.97 -12.35
CA GLY A 283 -20.80 -11.04 -12.42
C GLY A 283 -22.15 -11.74 -12.52
N ARG A 284 -22.23 -12.86 -13.27
CA ARG A 284 -23.47 -13.66 -13.35
C ARG A 284 -23.84 -14.33 -12.03
N TYR A 285 -22.84 -14.85 -11.30
CA TYR A 285 -23.06 -15.39 -9.96
C TYR A 285 -23.52 -14.30 -8.99
N VAL A 286 -22.87 -13.13 -9.00
CA VAL A 286 -23.26 -11.98 -8.16
C VAL A 286 -24.71 -11.57 -8.44
N ASP A 287 -25.09 -11.45 -9.72
CA ASP A 287 -26.47 -11.16 -10.14
C ASP A 287 -27.46 -12.17 -9.61
N LEU A 288 -27.14 -13.46 -9.69
CA LEU A 288 -27.98 -14.52 -9.19
C LEU A 288 -28.14 -14.45 -7.67
N ALA A 289 -27.03 -14.35 -6.95
CA ALA A 289 -27.04 -14.32 -5.49
C ALA A 289 -27.81 -13.11 -4.95
N LEU A 290 -27.56 -11.90 -5.47
CA LEU A 290 -28.23 -10.67 -5.02
C LEU A 290 -29.73 -10.64 -5.36
N ARG A 291 -30.19 -11.40 -6.38
CA ARG A 291 -31.62 -11.56 -6.66
C ARG A 291 -32.30 -12.59 -5.77
N THR A 292 -31.52 -13.54 -5.23
CA THR A 292 -32.03 -14.64 -4.43
C THR A 292 -32.19 -14.26 -2.97
N VAL A 293 -31.27 -13.48 -2.42
CA VAL A 293 -31.27 -13.11 -1.02
C VAL A 293 -31.78 -11.68 -0.80
N ASP A 294 -32.41 -11.46 0.36
CA ASP A 294 -32.76 -10.12 0.86
C ASP A 294 -31.53 -9.53 1.55
N THR A 295 -30.86 -8.57 0.89
CA THR A 295 -29.62 -7.96 1.38
C THR A 295 -29.77 -7.26 2.72
N GLU A 296 -30.99 -6.79 3.08
CA GLU A 296 -31.24 -6.16 4.39
C GLU A 296 -31.23 -7.17 5.56
N LYS A 297 -31.36 -8.46 5.25
CA LYS A 297 -31.32 -9.56 6.24
C LYS A 297 -29.94 -10.18 6.38
N LEU A 298 -28.99 -9.80 5.52
CA LEU A 298 -27.63 -10.30 5.60
C LEU A 298 -26.93 -9.81 6.87
N PRO A 299 -26.06 -10.63 7.46
CA PRO A 299 -25.24 -10.18 8.57
C PRO A 299 -24.37 -8.99 8.13
N THR A 300 -24.11 -8.06 9.05
CA THR A 300 -23.26 -6.88 8.80
C THR A 300 -21.93 -7.04 9.52
N TYR A 301 -20.83 -6.90 8.78
CA TYR A 301 -19.48 -6.86 9.33
C TYR A 301 -18.97 -5.42 9.36
N ARG A 302 -18.27 -5.07 10.45
CA ARG A 302 -17.59 -3.79 10.66
C ARG A 302 -16.17 -4.06 11.16
N GLY A 303 -15.19 -3.81 10.35
CA GLY A 303 -13.80 -4.09 10.68
C GLY A 303 -12.94 -4.25 9.45
N GLU A 304 -11.66 -4.50 9.65
CA GLU A 304 -10.70 -4.82 8.59
C GLU A 304 -10.66 -6.33 8.32
N MET A 305 -10.32 -6.71 7.12
CA MET A 305 -10.14 -8.09 6.72
C MET A 305 -8.66 -8.49 6.90
N ARG A 306 -8.25 -8.83 8.14
CA ARG A 306 -6.89 -9.24 8.48
C ARG A 306 -6.81 -10.45 9.43
N HIS A 307 -7.79 -11.35 9.35
CA HIS A 307 -7.87 -12.53 10.18
C HIS A 307 -7.48 -13.80 9.40
N GLY A 308 -6.60 -14.60 9.96
CA GLY A 308 -6.09 -15.84 9.36
C GLY A 308 -6.95 -17.07 9.63
N LYS A 309 -8.27 -16.93 9.80
CA LYS A 309 -9.16 -18.05 10.14
C LYS A 309 -9.43 -18.94 8.92
N GLU A 310 -9.97 -18.39 7.86
CA GLU A 310 -10.40 -19.16 6.68
C GLU A 310 -9.25 -19.40 5.69
N HIS A 311 -8.35 -18.43 5.56
CA HIS A 311 -7.16 -18.45 4.71
C HIS A 311 -6.00 -17.76 5.39
N TYR A 312 -4.77 -18.06 4.99
CA TYR A 312 -3.57 -17.34 5.44
C TYR A 312 -3.67 -15.86 5.06
N VAL A 313 -3.36 -14.96 5.98
CA VAL A 313 -3.26 -13.49 5.74
C VAL A 313 -1.81 -13.06 5.54
N LEU A 314 -0.84 -13.87 6.02
CA LEU A 314 0.56 -13.73 5.66
C LEU A 314 1.20 -12.41 6.11
N ARG A 315 0.93 -11.98 7.35
CA ARG A 315 1.29 -10.66 7.88
C ARG A 315 2.78 -10.31 7.89
N GLY A 316 3.68 -11.32 7.80
CA GLY A 316 5.12 -11.05 7.73
C GLY A 316 5.56 -10.32 6.47
N ILE A 317 4.70 -10.24 5.47
CA ILE A 317 4.93 -9.44 4.26
C ILE A 317 5.14 -7.95 4.55
N ASP A 318 4.56 -7.43 5.62
CA ASP A 318 4.69 -6.03 6.00
C ASP A 318 6.17 -5.65 6.22
N SER A 319 7.02 -6.60 6.60
CA SER A 319 8.45 -6.37 6.92
C SER A 319 9.45 -7.18 6.09
N ALA A 320 9.00 -8.01 5.15
CA ALA A 320 9.87 -8.66 4.17
C ALA A 320 10.40 -7.65 3.17
N ARG A 321 11.69 -7.78 2.76
CA ARG A 321 12.33 -6.91 1.75
C ARG A 321 11.97 -5.43 1.93
N MET A 322 12.23 -4.88 3.11
CA MET A 322 11.84 -3.52 3.53
C MET A 322 12.20 -2.42 2.52
N TYR A 323 13.28 -2.59 1.76
CA TYR A 323 13.69 -1.64 0.72
C TYR A 323 12.61 -1.37 -0.35
N LEU A 324 11.72 -2.34 -0.61
CA LEU A 324 10.61 -2.16 -1.57
C LEU A 324 9.59 -1.15 -1.02
N LYS A 325 9.22 -1.28 0.25
CA LYS A 325 8.26 -0.41 0.93
C LYS A 325 8.79 1.02 1.05
N GLN A 326 10.07 1.17 1.42
CA GLN A 326 10.74 2.47 1.47
C GLN A 326 10.79 3.13 0.07
N ARG A 327 11.12 2.35 -0.96
CA ARG A 327 11.14 2.86 -2.34
C ARG A 327 9.74 3.19 -2.85
N MET A 328 8.72 2.39 -2.51
CA MET A 328 7.32 2.68 -2.85
C MET A 328 6.88 4.02 -2.25
N HIS A 329 7.17 4.24 -0.96
CA HIS A 329 6.85 5.50 -0.29
C HIS A 329 7.52 6.72 -0.95
N GLU A 330 8.78 6.59 -1.35
CA GLU A 330 9.50 7.66 -2.07
C GLU A 330 8.86 7.97 -3.43
N VAL A 331 8.49 6.93 -4.19
CA VAL A 331 7.85 7.06 -5.51
C VAL A 331 6.45 7.64 -5.39
N GLU A 332 5.64 7.17 -4.43
CA GLU A 332 4.30 7.69 -4.13
C GLU A 332 4.32 9.20 -3.87
N THR A 333 5.21 9.62 -2.96
CA THR A 333 5.38 11.04 -2.62
C THR A 333 5.72 11.86 -3.88
N ARG A 334 6.59 11.33 -4.74
CA ARG A 334 7.00 12.04 -5.96
C ARG A 334 5.91 12.08 -7.02
N ILE A 335 5.09 11.03 -7.15
CA ILE A 335 3.91 11.01 -8.04
C ILE A 335 2.87 12.03 -7.58
N TYR A 336 2.63 12.16 -6.27
CA TYR A 336 1.74 13.18 -5.71
C TYR A 336 2.22 14.58 -6.10
N ASP A 337 3.49 14.94 -5.82
CA ASP A 337 4.05 16.26 -6.13
C ASP A 337 3.95 16.58 -7.64
N ALA A 338 4.25 15.59 -8.49
CA ALA A 338 4.15 15.74 -9.94
C ALA A 338 2.70 15.94 -10.41
N GLY A 339 1.75 15.24 -9.82
CA GLY A 339 0.32 15.38 -10.10
C GLY A 339 -0.20 16.78 -9.75
N VAL A 340 0.16 17.26 -8.55
CA VAL A 340 -0.19 18.63 -8.11
C VAL A 340 0.38 19.68 -9.07
N LEU A 341 1.65 19.60 -9.41
CA LEU A 341 2.30 20.58 -10.27
C LEU A 341 1.78 20.55 -11.72
N ALA A 342 1.53 19.38 -12.27
CA ALA A 342 0.90 19.25 -13.58
C ALA A 342 -0.52 19.83 -13.59
N SER A 343 -1.26 19.66 -12.49
CA SER A 343 -2.59 20.22 -12.31
C SER A 343 -2.56 21.76 -12.26
N LEU A 344 -1.66 22.34 -11.47
CA LEU A 344 -1.48 23.78 -11.39
C LEU A 344 -1.07 24.38 -12.74
N LEU A 345 -0.25 23.65 -13.52
CA LEU A 345 0.10 24.08 -14.87
C LEU A 345 -1.11 24.08 -15.82
N ILE A 346 -2.03 23.10 -15.71
CA ILE A 346 -3.28 23.08 -16.48
C ILE A 346 -4.16 24.27 -16.10
N LEU A 347 -4.33 24.55 -14.81
CA LEU A 347 -5.12 25.69 -14.35
C LEU A 347 -4.53 27.02 -14.83
N ALA A 348 -3.21 27.21 -14.73
CA ALA A 348 -2.51 28.39 -15.24
C ALA A 348 -2.68 28.55 -16.76
N ARG A 349 -2.60 27.47 -17.53
CA ARG A 349 -2.83 27.44 -18.97
C ARG A 349 -4.28 27.85 -19.32
N ASN A 350 -5.25 27.21 -18.66
CA ASN A 350 -6.67 27.48 -18.91
C ASN A 350 -7.06 28.93 -18.57
N ALA A 351 -6.38 29.55 -17.60
CA ALA A 351 -6.53 30.95 -17.23
C ALA A 351 -5.69 31.90 -18.10
N GLY A 352 -4.94 31.41 -19.11
CA GLY A 352 -4.10 32.26 -19.97
C GLY A 352 -2.87 32.87 -19.26
N GLN A 353 -2.45 32.29 -18.12
CA GLN A 353 -1.34 32.82 -17.32
C GLN A 353 0.03 32.25 -17.73
N VAL A 354 0.07 31.21 -18.52
CA VAL A 354 1.27 30.67 -19.17
C VAL A 354 1.07 30.64 -20.67
N GLY A 355 2.16 30.72 -21.47
CA GLY A 355 2.07 30.78 -22.93
C GLY A 355 1.29 29.59 -23.52
N GLU A 356 0.67 29.78 -24.69
CA GLU A 356 -0.21 28.82 -25.38
C GLU A 356 0.50 27.54 -25.87
N ASN A 357 1.59 27.12 -25.25
CA ASN A 357 2.26 25.88 -25.63
C ASN A 357 1.54 24.67 -25.02
N ASP A 358 0.38 24.32 -25.60
CA ASP A 358 -0.41 23.13 -25.23
C ASP A 358 0.41 21.84 -25.19
N HIS A 359 1.39 21.71 -26.09
CA HIS A 359 2.24 20.54 -26.15
C HIS A 359 3.11 20.37 -24.90
N ALA A 360 3.66 21.45 -24.35
CA ALA A 360 4.49 21.39 -23.15
C ALA A 360 3.68 20.99 -21.90
N SER A 361 2.46 21.53 -21.74
CA SER A 361 1.56 21.14 -20.64
C SER A 361 1.14 19.67 -20.76
N TRP A 362 0.80 19.23 -21.96
CA TRP A 362 0.43 17.84 -22.21
C TRP A 362 1.57 16.87 -21.92
N GLN A 363 2.81 17.22 -22.26
CA GLN A 363 3.97 16.36 -21.93
C GLN A 363 4.12 16.08 -20.42
N GLN A 364 3.74 17.05 -19.55
CA GLN A 364 3.80 16.82 -18.09
C GLN A 364 2.67 15.89 -17.64
N VAL A 365 1.48 15.99 -18.22
CA VAL A 365 0.39 15.04 -18.00
C VAL A 365 0.82 13.62 -18.40
N VAL A 366 1.39 13.47 -19.60
CA VAL A 366 1.90 12.17 -20.10
C VAL A 366 3.02 11.63 -19.19
N GLY A 367 3.92 12.49 -18.71
CA GLY A 367 4.99 12.10 -17.79
C GLY A 367 4.44 11.59 -16.46
N TRP A 368 3.45 12.27 -15.90
CA TRP A 368 2.74 11.83 -14.69
C TRP A 368 1.98 10.52 -14.92
N LEU A 369 1.18 10.41 -16.00
CA LEU A 369 0.46 9.17 -16.35
C LEU A 369 1.40 7.97 -16.51
N ARG A 370 2.58 8.18 -17.13
CA ARG A 370 3.59 7.13 -17.26
C ARG A 370 4.11 6.68 -15.89
N ALA A 371 4.34 7.61 -14.96
CA ALA A 371 4.76 7.26 -13.61
C ALA A 371 3.70 6.42 -12.88
N VAL A 372 2.42 6.83 -12.98
CA VAL A 372 1.28 6.11 -12.41
C VAL A 372 1.14 4.72 -13.05
N GLU A 373 1.27 4.59 -14.36
CA GLU A 373 1.20 3.30 -15.05
C GLU A 373 2.32 2.34 -14.61
N GLN A 374 3.57 2.86 -14.50
CA GLN A 374 4.73 2.05 -14.11
C GLN A 374 4.65 1.53 -12.67
N ILE A 375 3.96 2.24 -11.77
CA ILE A 375 3.84 1.81 -10.38
C ILE A 375 2.72 0.78 -10.15
N GLN A 376 1.73 0.69 -11.05
CA GLN A 376 0.61 -0.25 -10.91
C GLN A 376 1.06 -1.71 -10.75
N PRO A 377 1.90 -2.27 -11.64
CA PRO A 377 2.33 -3.66 -11.50
C PRO A 377 3.21 -3.90 -10.28
N VAL A 378 3.91 -2.87 -9.79
CA VAL A 378 4.70 -2.97 -8.55
C VAL A 378 3.80 -3.08 -7.33
N GLY A 379 2.62 -2.43 -7.36
CA GLY A 379 1.60 -2.54 -6.31
C GLY A 379 0.89 -3.89 -6.23
N SER A 380 1.12 -4.83 -7.19
CA SER A 380 0.56 -6.19 -7.12
C SER A 380 0.94 -6.88 -5.82
N HIS A 381 0.03 -7.70 -5.29
CA HIS A 381 0.11 -8.20 -3.92
C HIS A 381 1.42 -8.94 -3.61
N ASP A 382 1.89 -9.87 -4.43
CA ASP A 382 3.16 -10.55 -4.19
C ASP A 382 4.38 -9.66 -4.43
N THR A 383 4.28 -8.73 -5.38
CA THR A 383 5.40 -7.86 -5.75
C THR A 383 5.76 -6.88 -4.63
N ILE A 384 4.81 -6.04 -4.19
CA ILE A 384 5.09 -5.04 -3.14
C ILE A 384 5.26 -5.69 -1.77
N SER A 385 4.61 -6.81 -1.54
CA SER A 385 4.73 -7.60 -0.31
C SER A 385 6.13 -8.15 -0.10
N GLY A 386 6.91 -8.29 -1.17
CA GLY A 386 8.27 -8.78 -1.07
C GLY A 386 8.34 -10.30 -0.84
N CYS A 387 7.27 -11.02 -1.19
CA CYS A 387 7.21 -12.48 -1.12
C CYS A 387 7.36 -13.08 -2.51
N GLY A 388 8.56 -13.08 -3.03
CA GLY A 388 8.91 -13.58 -4.34
C GLY A 388 10.35 -14.06 -4.44
N SER A 389 10.64 -14.84 -5.48
CA SER A 389 12.02 -15.27 -5.74
C SER A 389 12.92 -14.08 -6.09
N ASP A 390 14.21 -14.19 -5.82
CA ASP A 390 15.16 -13.08 -6.00
C ASP A 390 15.19 -12.56 -7.45
N ASP A 391 14.99 -13.42 -8.42
CA ASP A 391 14.93 -13.08 -9.87
C ASP A 391 13.64 -12.36 -10.28
N ALA A 392 12.62 -12.31 -9.43
CA ALA A 392 11.39 -11.56 -9.70
C ALA A 392 11.55 -10.04 -9.52
N TYR A 393 12.53 -9.56 -8.74
CA TYR A 393 12.61 -8.14 -8.31
C TYR A 393 13.37 -7.16 -9.20
N PRO A 394 14.28 -7.54 -10.10
CA PRO A 394 14.96 -6.58 -10.96
C PRO A 394 14.01 -5.69 -11.77
N LEU A 395 12.91 -6.24 -12.30
CA LEU A 395 11.93 -5.48 -13.07
C LEU A 395 11.11 -4.52 -12.19
N PRO A 396 10.49 -4.93 -11.07
CA PRO A 396 9.83 -4.01 -10.13
C PRO A 396 10.70 -2.84 -9.69
N LEU A 397 11.95 -3.08 -9.34
CA LEU A 397 12.91 -2.02 -8.98
C LEU A 397 13.21 -1.06 -10.14
N SER A 398 13.30 -1.59 -11.37
CA SER A 398 13.45 -0.78 -12.58
C SER A 398 12.20 0.07 -12.84
N LEU A 399 11.01 -0.50 -12.66
CA LEU A 399 9.72 0.22 -12.82
C LEU A 399 9.57 1.34 -11.79
N MET A 400 9.91 1.08 -10.51
CA MET A 400 9.95 2.11 -9.47
C MET A 400 10.90 3.26 -9.82
N THR A 401 12.08 2.91 -10.35
CA THR A 401 13.07 3.91 -10.79
C THR A 401 12.55 4.71 -11.98
N GLY A 402 11.92 4.05 -12.94
CA GLY A 402 11.26 4.69 -14.09
C GLY A 402 10.13 5.61 -13.66
N ALA A 403 9.26 5.16 -12.74
CA ALA A 403 8.16 5.93 -12.20
C ALA A 403 8.66 7.20 -11.48
N TYR A 404 9.64 7.04 -10.60
CA TYR A 404 10.27 8.18 -9.91
C TYR A 404 10.85 9.20 -10.89
N ASN A 405 11.60 8.74 -11.89
CA ASN A 405 12.24 9.61 -12.89
C ASN A 405 11.18 10.32 -13.73
N SER A 406 10.13 9.64 -14.16
CA SER A 406 9.02 10.22 -14.95
C SER A 406 8.27 11.28 -14.14
N ALA A 407 7.93 11.00 -12.89
CA ALA A 407 7.30 11.95 -11.97
C ALA A 407 8.23 13.15 -11.70
N ASN A 408 9.50 12.89 -11.39
CA ASN A 408 10.49 13.93 -11.12
C ASN A 408 10.68 14.89 -12.32
N GLN A 409 10.74 14.33 -13.53
CA GLN A 409 10.83 15.14 -14.74
C GLN A 409 9.57 15.98 -14.98
N ALA A 410 8.38 15.38 -14.79
CA ALA A 410 7.11 16.09 -14.92
C ALA A 410 7.00 17.23 -13.90
N ALA A 411 7.35 17.01 -12.64
CA ALA A 411 7.35 18.02 -11.59
C ALA A 411 8.31 19.19 -11.91
N ARG A 412 9.55 18.90 -12.24
CA ARG A 412 10.56 19.91 -12.59
C ARG A 412 10.17 20.74 -13.80
N ASN A 413 9.66 20.10 -14.84
CA ASN A 413 9.22 20.79 -16.05
C ASN A 413 7.97 21.65 -15.78
N SER A 414 7.03 21.18 -14.96
CA SER A 414 5.87 21.96 -14.55
C SER A 414 6.28 23.22 -13.81
N MET A 415 7.19 23.12 -12.84
CA MET A 415 7.76 24.28 -12.13
C MET A 415 8.47 25.24 -13.08
N ALA A 416 9.23 24.75 -14.05
CA ALA A 416 9.90 25.56 -15.05
C ALA A 416 8.90 26.32 -15.94
N ALA A 417 7.82 25.65 -16.38
CA ALA A 417 6.76 26.25 -17.18
C ALA A 417 5.99 27.32 -16.41
N LEU A 418 5.67 27.08 -15.14
CA LEU A 418 5.04 28.05 -14.23
C LEU A 418 5.95 29.29 -13.98
N GLY A 419 7.23 29.19 -14.23
CA GLY A 419 8.18 30.31 -14.22
C GLY A 419 8.30 31.06 -15.55
N ASN A 420 7.47 30.77 -16.56
CA ASN A 420 7.55 31.35 -17.93
C ASN A 420 8.90 31.13 -18.63
N ARG A 421 9.55 29.98 -18.40
CA ARG A 421 10.95 29.72 -18.83
C ARG A 421 11.15 28.44 -19.63
N LEU A 422 10.29 28.11 -20.57
CA LEU A 422 10.52 27.00 -21.49
C LEU A 422 11.63 27.26 -22.55
N ASP A 423 12.10 28.51 -22.68
CA ASP A 423 13.00 28.92 -23.76
C ASP A 423 14.48 29.01 -23.42
N THR A 424 14.93 28.67 -22.22
CA THR A 424 16.35 28.77 -21.85
C THR A 424 16.94 27.47 -21.34
N TYR A 425 17.42 26.66 -22.27
CA TYR A 425 18.40 25.61 -22.02
C TYR A 425 19.78 26.23 -21.75
N GLY A 426 20.16 26.35 -20.48
CA GLY A 426 21.50 26.72 -20.09
C GLY A 426 21.72 26.73 -18.58
N PRO A 427 22.58 25.86 -18.03
CA PRO A 427 22.80 25.74 -16.58
C PRO A 427 23.60 26.89 -15.95
N TYR A 428 24.04 27.89 -16.69
CA TYR A 428 25.08 28.83 -16.23
C TYR A 428 24.72 30.33 -16.11
N GLN A 429 23.45 30.73 -16.24
CA GLN A 429 23.12 32.17 -16.16
C GLN A 429 22.34 32.60 -14.91
N HIS A 430 22.31 31.82 -13.81
CA HIS A 430 21.40 32.03 -12.68
C HIS A 430 22.05 32.66 -11.42
N LYS A 431 23.27 33.17 -11.47
CA LYS A 431 23.96 33.70 -10.29
C LYS A 431 23.30 34.88 -9.57
N GLU A 432 22.33 35.57 -10.20
CA GLU A 432 21.70 36.75 -9.62
C GLU A 432 20.20 36.65 -9.41
N ARG A 433 19.57 35.53 -9.69
CA ARG A 433 18.12 35.37 -9.57
C ARG A 433 17.78 34.41 -8.43
N GLY A 434 16.92 34.85 -7.51
CA GLY A 434 16.45 34.07 -6.37
C GLY A 434 15.88 32.72 -6.79
N GLN A 435 15.65 31.85 -5.82
CA GLN A 435 15.04 30.54 -5.99
C GLN A 435 13.59 30.59 -5.51
N THR A 436 12.74 29.70 -5.99
CA THR A 436 11.35 29.59 -5.52
C THR A 436 11.18 28.25 -4.83
N PHE A 437 10.43 28.24 -3.72
CA PHE A 437 9.96 27.01 -3.09
C PHE A 437 8.44 27.00 -3.04
N ALA A 438 7.83 25.86 -3.31
CA ALA A 438 6.39 25.67 -3.31
C ALA A 438 5.96 24.67 -2.21
N ASN A 439 4.92 25.05 -1.48
CA ASN A 439 4.16 24.17 -0.63
C ASN A 439 3.00 23.57 -1.46
N LEU A 440 3.08 22.30 -1.75
CA LEU A 440 2.10 21.55 -2.57
C LEU A 440 1.00 20.89 -1.72
N LEU A 441 1.01 21.13 -0.40
CA LEU A 441 0.02 20.58 0.52
C LEU A 441 -1.15 21.57 0.76
N PRO A 442 -2.36 21.06 1.04
CA PRO A 442 -3.56 21.89 1.18
C PRO A 442 -3.68 22.58 2.56
N PHE A 443 -2.58 22.67 3.31
CA PHE A 443 -2.53 23.32 4.64
C PHE A 443 -1.22 24.07 4.84
N ASP A 444 -1.27 25.06 5.74
CA ASP A 444 -0.11 25.86 6.13
C ASP A 444 0.92 24.96 6.87
N ARG A 445 2.20 25.19 6.61
CA ARG A 445 3.28 24.50 7.30
C ARG A 445 4.56 25.31 7.39
N THR A 446 5.48 24.86 8.23
CA THR A 446 6.88 25.31 8.21
C THR A 446 7.73 24.25 7.49
N ALA A 447 8.11 24.54 6.26
CA ALA A 447 8.90 23.61 5.45
C ALA A 447 10.40 23.80 5.64
N LEU A 448 11.16 22.73 5.68
CA LEU A 448 12.61 22.80 5.60
C LEU A 448 13.02 22.94 4.12
N VAL A 449 13.60 24.08 3.77
CA VAL A 449 14.08 24.36 2.42
C VAL A 449 15.61 24.30 2.35
N GLU A 450 16.13 23.72 1.28
CA GLU A 450 17.57 23.52 1.06
C GLU A 450 18.00 24.25 -0.21
N LEU A 451 18.80 25.31 -0.07
CA LEU A 451 19.31 26.08 -1.17
C LEU A 451 20.73 25.60 -1.51
N PRO A 452 20.98 25.03 -2.71
CA PRO A 452 22.32 24.66 -3.12
C PRO A 452 23.18 25.93 -3.24
N MET A 453 24.42 25.83 -2.76
CA MET A 453 25.35 26.94 -2.72
C MET A 453 26.44 26.79 -3.78
N GLU A 454 26.49 27.72 -4.69
CA GLU A 454 27.57 27.84 -5.68
C GLU A 454 28.53 28.95 -5.31
N GLY A 455 29.82 28.72 -5.43
CA GLY A 455 30.87 29.73 -5.23
C GLY A 455 31.53 29.72 -3.87
N GLU A 456 32.61 30.57 -3.73
CA GLU A 456 33.35 30.75 -2.49
C GLU A 456 32.53 31.65 -1.53
N LEU A 457 32.15 31.09 -0.38
CA LEU A 457 31.68 31.88 0.74
C LEU A 457 32.85 32.25 1.64
N GLU A 458 32.80 33.41 2.20
CA GLU A 458 33.70 33.75 3.31
C GLU A 458 33.32 32.84 4.51
N HIS A 459 34.27 32.03 4.97
CA HIS A 459 34.08 30.97 5.96
C HIS A 459 33.56 31.44 7.32
N ASP A 460 33.65 32.73 7.62
CA ASP A 460 33.37 33.31 8.93
C ASP A 460 32.03 34.09 8.99
N ARG A 461 31.22 34.06 7.94
CA ARG A 461 29.93 34.76 7.90
C ARG A 461 28.74 33.86 8.13
N GLY A 462 27.76 34.35 8.87
CA GLY A 462 26.45 33.74 9.02
C GLY A 462 25.62 33.80 7.73
N LEU A 463 24.56 33.00 7.68
CA LEU A 463 23.64 32.92 6.54
C LEU A 463 22.25 33.33 6.98
N LYS A 464 21.51 33.99 6.09
CA LYS A 464 20.09 34.30 6.21
C LYS A 464 19.41 34.13 4.87
N VAL A 465 18.13 33.77 4.91
CA VAL A 465 17.24 33.69 3.76
C VAL A 465 16.27 34.86 3.82
N VAL A 466 16.22 35.65 2.76
CA VAL A 466 15.22 36.69 2.56
C VAL A 466 14.10 36.11 1.71
N ALA A 467 12.93 35.92 2.30
CA ALA A 467 11.75 35.31 1.68
C ALA A 467 10.76 36.43 1.27
N THR A 468 10.32 36.40 0.01
CA THR A 468 9.26 37.28 -0.52
C THR A 468 8.03 36.43 -0.82
N TYR A 469 6.95 36.72 -0.14
CA TYR A 469 5.65 36.03 -0.24
C TYR A 469 4.80 36.59 -1.37
N GLY A 470 3.75 35.86 -1.77
CA GLY A 470 2.84 36.23 -2.85
C GLY A 470 2.12 37.58 -2.66
N ASP A 471 1.95 38.02 -1.42
CA ASP A 471 1.39 39.35 -1.06
C ASP A 471 2.40 40.49 -1.05
N GLY A 472 3.64 40.23 -1.45
CA GLY A 472 4.75 41.19 -1.51
C GLY A 472 5.48 41.41 -0.19
N ARG A 473 5.06 40.81 0.92
CA ARG A 473 5.80 40.88 2.19
C ARG A 473 7.15 40.22 2.06
N THR A 474 8.17 40.87 2.64
CA THR A 474 9.53 40.32 2.70
C THR A 474 9.92 40.10 4.15
N ILE A 475 10.31 38.87 4.48
CA ILE A 475 10.70 38.45 5.82
C ILE A 475 12.05 37.76 5.76
N THR A 476 12.88 38.00 6.74
CA THR A 476 14.23 37.41 6.84
C THR A 476 14.23 36.31 7.88
N TYR A 477 14.76 35.15 7.50
CA TYR A 477 14.88 33.95 8.34
C TYR A 477 16.35 33.54 8.51
N PRO A 478 16.74 32.99 9.66
CA PRO A 478 18.07 32.45 9.83
C PRO A 478 18.27 31.20 8.95
N ALA A 479 19.48 31.05 8.41
CA ALA A 479 19.85 29.85 7.66
C ALA A 479 21.09 29.20 8.23
N GLN A 480 21.19 27.90 8.02
CA GLN A 480 22.26 27.04 8.51
C GLN A 480 22.98 26.37 7.36
N LEU A 481 24.32 26.38 7.40
CA LEU A 481 25.14 25.67 6.42
C LEU A 481 25.18 24.17 6.75
N ILE A 482 24.92 23.34 5.76
CA ILE A 482 25.16 21.89 5.83
C ILE A 482 25.99 21.40 4.64
N GLN A 483 26.71 20.31 4.84
CA GLN A 483 27.47 19.63 3.78
C GLN A 483 26.81 18.30 3.47
N LYS A 484 26.46 18.06 2.20
CA LYS A 484 26.00 16.75 1.69
C LYS A 484 26.94 16.30 0.58
N VAL A 485 27.67 15.21 0.81
CA VAL A 485 28.72 14.73 -0.12
C VAL A 485 29.61 15.90 -0.55
N ASP A 486 29.58 16.31 -1.80
CA ASP A 486 30.41 17.36 -2.37
C ASP A 486 29.69 18.72 -2.51
N THR A 487 28.43 18.83 -2.09
CA THR A 487 27.65 20.05 -2.24
C THR A 487 27.28 20.63 -0.89
N ARG A 488 27.46 21.96 -0.77
CA ARG A 488 27.00 22.73 0.39
C ARG A 488 25.59 23.28 0.15
N TYR A 489 24.81 23.28 1.22
CA TYR A 489 23.45 23.83 1.20
C TYR A 489 23.26 24.82 2.36
N ALA A 490 22.53 25.91 2.08
CA ALA A 490 21.95 26.73 3.12
C ALA A 490 20.55 26.17 3.42
N VAL A 491 20.30 25.79 4.67
CA VAL A 491 19.01 25.25 5.10
C VAL A 491 18.26 26.28 5.92
N CYS A 492 16.97 26.43 5.69
CA CYS A 492 16.09 27.35 6.39
C CYS A 492 14.74 26.71 6.69
N ALA A 493 14.18 26.99 7.87
CA ALA A 493 12.80 26.65 8.22
C ALA A 493 11.90 27.80 7.75
N LEU A 494 11.08 27.56 6.72
CA LEU A 494 10.32 28.59 6.03
C LEU A 494 8.81 28.36 6.22
N PRO A 495 8.08 29.25 6.94
CA PRO A 495 6.63 29.19 7.00
C PRO A 495 6.02 29.44 5.62
N MET A 496 5.13 28.57 5.19
CA MET A 496 4.49 28.62 3.88
C MET A 496 2.98 28.36 4.04
N GLN A 497 2.17 29.15 3.32
CA GLN A 497 0.73 28.93 3.25
C GLN A 497 0.40 27.69 2.42
N ALA A 498 -0.83 27.19 2.57
CA ALA A 498 -1.37 26.11 1.73
C ALA A 498 -1.24 26.48 0.24
N MET A 499 -0.86 25.52 -0.59
CA MET A 499 -0.83 25.65 -2.04
C MET A 499 -0.16 26.94 -2.54
N SER A 500 0.96 27.33 -1.93
CA SER A 500 1.62 28.62 -2.20
C SER A 500 3.09 28.46 -2.56
N SER A 501 3.64 29.49 -3.20
CA SER A 501 5.08 29.60 -3.47
C SER A 501 5.66 30.85 -2.83
N VAL A 502 6.94 30.73 -2.44
CA VAL A 502 7.74 31.80 -1.83
C VAL A 502 9.05 31.93 -2.59
N GLN A 503 9.37 33.17 -2.97
CA GLN A 503 10.67 33.46 -3.58
C GLN A 503 11.69 33.69 -2.47
N VAL A 504 12.87 33.10 -2.61
CA VAL A 504 13.93 33.22 -1.61
C VAL A 504 15.25 33.66 -2.22
N ARG A 505 15.98 34.46 -1.44
CA ARG A 505 17.33 34.91 -1.75
C ARG A 505 18.23 34.65 -0.57
N LEU A 506 19.41 34.08 -0.82
CA LEU A 506 20.40 33.84 0.23
C LEU A 506 21.28 35.10 0.38
N GLU A 507 21.48 35.51 1.62
CA GLU A 507 22.38 36.61 1.98
C GLU A 507 23.36 36.20 3.09
N GLN A 508 24.54 36.76 3.06
CA GLN A 508 25.52 36.62 4.15
C GLN A 508 25.27 37.67 5.24
N THR A 509 25.52 37.32 6.50
CA THR A 509 25.48 38.22 7.64
C THR A 509 26.90 38.47 8.15
N GLU A 510 27.05 39.44 9.06
CA GLU A 510 28.29 39.61 9.85
C GLU A 510 28.52 38.36 10.67
N SER A 511 29.78 38.10 11.06
CA SER A 511 30.27 36.83 11.58
C SER A 511 29.35 36.12 12.60
N HIS A 512 29.30 34.78 12.52
CA HIS A 512 28.73 33.95 13.59
C HIS A 512 29.76 33.71 14.69
N PRO A 513 29.35 33.72 15.95
CA PRO A 513 30.21 33.15 17.01
C PRO A 513 30.40 31.65 16.71
N SER A 514 31.61 31.23 16.47
CA SER A 514 31.97 29.82 16.45
C SER A 514 31.57 29.19 17.78
N ARG A 515 30.62 28.26 17.79
CA ARG A 515 30.41 27.42 18.98
C ARG A 515 31.50 26.37 19.03
N GLU A 516 32.30 26.37 20.09
CA GLU A 516 33.15 25.23 20.41
C GLU A 516 32.22 24.03 20.78
N PHE A 517 32.25 22.98 19.97
CA PHE A 517 31.56 21.75 20.28
C PHE A 517 32.33 21.00 21.37
N THR A 518 31.69 20.78 22.52
CA THR A 518 32.23 19.85 23.49
C THR A 518 31.90 18.44 23.03
N HIS A 519 32.90 17.63 22.72
CA HIS A 519 32.72 16.22 22.26
C HIS A 519 32.00 15.28 23.24
N GLN A 520 31.46 15.81 24.35
CA GLN A 520 30.78 15.06 25.39
C GLN A 520 29.35 15.56 25.69
N GLN A 521 28.83 16.50 24.88
CA GLN A 521 27.46 17.00 25.10
C GLN A 521 26.45 15.88 24.86
N ARG A 522 25.59 15.63 25.83
CA ARG A 522 24.52 14.61 25.76
C ARG A 522 23.14 15.17 26.04
N SER A 523 23.03 16.43 26.43
CA SER A 523 21.76 17.12 26.67
C SER A 523 21.60 18.26 25.67
N PHE A 524 20.44 18.29 25.01
CA PHE A 524 20.11 19.23 23.94
C PHE A 524 18.73 19.81 24.19
N GLU A 525 18.60 21.12 23.97
CA GLU A 525 17.39 21.85 24.31
C GLU A 525 16.93 22.71 23.11
N THR A 526 15.63 22.71 22.84
CA THR A 526 14.93 23.61 21.94
C THR A 526 13.81 24.33 22.71
N SER A 527 13.02 25.18 22.05
CA SER A 527 11.83 25.78 22.67
C SER A 527 10.78 24.72 23.04
N LEU A 528 10.66 23.63 22.25
CA LEU A 528 9.65 22.59 22.44
C LEU A 528 10.15 21.43 23.29
N TYR A 529 11.40 21.03 23.15
CA TYR A 529 11.91 19.75 23.68
C TYR A 529 13.21 19.90 24.43
N THR A 530 13.39 19.04 25.43
CA THR A 530 14.70 18.63 25.93
C THR A 530 14.95 17.19 25.50
N LEU A 531 16.13 16.91 24.97
CA LEU A 531 16.57 15.56 24.61
C LEU A 531 17.88 15.25 25.30
N ASP A 532 17.86 14.21 26.13
CA ASP A 532 19.02 13.65 26.80
C ASP A 532 19.40 12.31 26.16
N VAL A 533 20.67 12.17 25.75
CA VAL A 533 21.22 10.90 25.26
C VAL A 533 21.90 10.19 26.41
N LEU A 534 21.37 9.03 26.78
CA LEU A 534 21.92 8.21 27.88
C LEU A 534 23.23 7.52 27.46
N PRO A 535 24.03 6.99 28.42
CA PRO A 535 25.29 6.33 28.09
C PRO A 535 25.19 5.18 27.09
N ASN A 536 24.07 4.50 27.05
CA ASN A 536 23.78 3.37 26.15
C ASN A 536 23.23 3.79 24.76
N GLY A 537 23.10 5.11 24.51
CA GLY A 537 22.58 5.63 23.23
C GLY A 537 21.07 5.75 23.17
N THR A 538 20.34 5.27 24.18
CA THR A 538 18.90 5.55 24.25
C THR A 538 18.64 7.02 24.57
N VAL A 539 17.45 7.52 24.24
CA VAL A 539 17.10 8.92 24.45
C VAL A 539 15.99 9.07 25.49
N SER A 540 16.02 10.18 26.22
CA SER A 540 14.91 10.67 27.03
C SER A 540 14.48 12.03 26.49
N ILE A 541 13.23 12.15 26.07
CA ILE A 541 12.66 13.34 25.44
C ILE A 541 11.58 13.89 26.36
N VAL A 542 11.69 15.18 26.69
CA VAL A 542 10.69 15.89 27.48
C VAL A 542 9.98 16.91 26.59
N ASP A 543 8.68 16.83 26.48
CA ASP A 543 7.86 17.91 25.93
C ASP A 543 7.71 19.01 26.97
N LYS A 544 8.32 20.16 26.70
CA LYS A 544 8.34 21.30 27.61
C LYS A 544 6.96 21.96 27.80
N ARG A 545 6.01 21.72 26.90
CA ARG A 545 4.65 22.24 26.98
C ARG A 545 3.81 21.53 28.03
N THR A 546 4.00 20.21 28.16
CA THR A 546 3.19 19.34 29.01
C THR A 546 3.99 18.74 30.18
N GLY A 547 5.31 18.69 30.08
CA GLY A 547 6.19 17.95 30.98
C GLY A 547 6.17 16.43 30.75
N THR A 548 5.50 15.95 29.71
CA THR A 548 5.48 14.52 29.37
C THR A 548 6.84 14.04 28.96
N VAL A 549 7.24 12.89 29.49
CA VAL A 549 8.53 12.23 29.20
C VAL A 549 8.30 11.02 28.31
N MET A 550 9.08 10.89 27.25
CA MET A 550 9.11 9.76 26.33
C MET A 550 10.55 9.24 26.24
N ASN A 551 10.79 7.99 26.64
CA ASN A 551 12.09 7.37 26.41
C ASN A 551 12.04 6.48 25.18
N GLY A 552 13.18 6.26 24.53
CA GLY A 552 13.18 5.45 23.33
C GLY A 552 14.54 5.30 22.68
N LEU A 553 14.53 5.01 21.36
CA LEU A 553 15.68 4.65 20.56
C LEU A 553 16.36 3.38 21.11
N VAL A 554 15.55 2.44 21.58
CA VAL A 554 16.02 1.11 21.96
C VAL A 554 15.95 0.22 20.74
N PHE A 555 17.08 -0.25 20.25
CA PHE A 555 17.11 -1.26 19.20
C PHE A 555 17.00 -2.65 19.83
N GLU A 556 16.23 -3.48 19.17
CA GLU A 556 15.93 -4.85 19.61
C GLU A 556 16.14 -5.83 18.46
N ASP A 557 16.77 -6.96 18.76
CA ASP A 557 16.96 -8.09 17.86
C ASP A 557 16.27 -9.33 18.41
N GLN A 558 15.59 -10.06 17.53
CA GLN A 558 14.85 -11.27 17.81
C GLN A 558 15.05 -12.27 16.70
N GLY A 559 15.23 -13.56 17.02
CA GLY A 559 15.35 -14.63 16.02
C GLY A 559 14.06 -14.81 15.22
N ASP A 560 14.22 -15.10 13.93
CA ASP A 560 13.11 -15.35 13.00
C ASP A 560 13.35 -16.63 12.21
N ARG A 561 12.62 -17.70 12.51
CA ARG A 561 12.67 -18.96 11.76
C ARG A 561 11.62 -19.03 10.65
N GLY A 562 10.98 -17.89 10.36
CA GLY A 562 9.94 -17.77 9.37
C GLY A 562 10.43 -17.79 7.93
N ASP A 563 9.61 -17.24 7.07
CA ASP A 563 9.84 -17.06 5.65
C ASP A 563 9.37 -15.65 5.24
N GLU A 564 9.36 -15.32 3.95
CA GLU A 564 8.95 -14.00 3.49
C GLU A 564 7.48 -13.67 3.85
N TYR A 565 6.62 -14.68 3.95
CA TYR A 565 5.20 -14.50 4.26
C TYR A 565 4.91 -14.32 5.75
N ASN A 566 5.62 -15.06 6.63
CA ASN A 566 5.31 -15.07 8.05
C ASN A 566 6.56 -14.97 8.92
N PHE A 567 6.51 -14.09 9.89
CA PHE A 567 7.40 -14.16 11.05
C PHE A 567 7.11 -15.45 11.85
N CYS A 568 8.17 -16.11 12.32
CA CYS A 568 8.04 -17.24 13.22
C CYS A 568 9.12 -17.17 14.29
N TYR A 569 8.69 -17.05 15.54
CA TYR A 569 9.61 -16.97 16.67
C TYR A 569 10.42 -18.26 16.88
N VAL A 570 11.56 -18.11 17.52
CA VAL A 570 12.41 -19.23 17.97
C VAL A 570 12.08 -19.49 19.44
N ASP A 571 11.72 -20.72 19.77
CA ASP A 571 11.37 -21.12 21.14
C ASP A 571 12.57 -20.91 22.06
N GLY A 572 12.34 -20.21 23.19
CA GLY A 572 13.39 -19.93 24.17
C GLY A 572 14.42 -18.90 23.71
N ASP A 573 14.15 -18.13 22.65
CA ASP A 573 15.04 -17.06 22.22
C ASP A 573 15.23 -16.01 23.32
N SER A 574 16.45 -15.51 23.46
CA SER A 574 16.75 -14.35 24.28
C SER A 574 16.84 -13.13 23.42
N VAL A 575 15.80 -12.30 23.48
CA VAL A 575 15.76 -10.99 22.84
C VAL A 575 16.97 -10.14 23.24
N ARG A 576 17.68 -9.58 22.27
CA ARG A 576 18.84 -8.70 22.47
C ARG A 576 18.44 -7.25 22.32
N THR A 577 18.95 -6.38 23.16
CA THR A 577 18.68 -4.94 23.05
C THR A 577 19.94 -4.11 23.26
N THR A 578 19.87 -2.84 22.87
CA THR A 578 20.94 -1.87 23.12
C THR A 578 20.95 -1.30 24.54
N ARG A 579 20.03 -1.73 25.42
CA ARG A 579 19.90 -1.20 26.80
C ARG A 579 21.14 -1.43 27.65
N ASP A 580 21.89 -2.48 27.40
CA ASP A 580 23.14 -2.86 28.10
C ASP A 580 24.41 -2.50 27.33
N LYS A 581 24.31 -1.69 26.28
CA LYS A 581 25.45 -1.29 25.43
C LYS A 581 25.97 0.10 25.81
N ASN A 582 27.10 0.48 25.24
CA ASN A 582 27.62 1.83 25.29
C ASN A 582 27.47 2.49 23.92
N ALA A 583 27.28 3.81 23.93
CA ALA A 583 27.19 4.58 22.70
C ALA A 583 28.14 5.78 22.72
N THR A 584 28.68 6.09 21.56
CA THR A 584 29.35 7.37 21.32
C THR A 584 28.38 8.39 20.78
N VAL A 585 28.53 9.64 21.22
CA VAL A 585 27.67 10.75 20.79
C VAL A 585 28.53 11.88 20.28
N ARG A 586 28.19 12.43 19.14
CA ARG A 586 28.86 13.60 18.58
C ARG A 586 27.84 14.55 17.94
N VAL A 587 28.06 15.84 18.12
CA VAL A 587 27.31 16.87 17.37
C VAL A 587 27.90 16.93 15.96
N VAL A 588 27.03 16.73 14.96
CA VAL A 588 27.38 16.76 13.52
C VAL A 588 27.15 18.16 12.96
N ASN A 589 25.99 18.73 13.28
CA ASN A 589 25.63 20.09 12.91
C ASN A 589 24.96 20.78 14.10
N ASP A 590 25.29 22.04 14.33
CA ASP A 590 24.54 22.91 15.23
C ASP A 590 24.45 24.31 14.64
N GLY A 591 23.25 24.84 14.51
CA GLY A 591 22.99 26.14 13.93
C GLY A 591 21.63 26.67 14.34
N PRO A 592 21.19 27.77 13.73
CA PRO A 592 19.93 28.40 14.12
C PRO A 592 18.67 27.64 13.68
N VAL A 593 18.78 26.65 12.77
CA VAL A 593 17.65 25.88 12.24
C VAL A 593 17.43 24.60 13.01
N PHE A 594 18.49 23.83 13.21
CA PHE A 594 18.44 22.56 13.97
C PHE A 594 19.81 22.21 14.59
N THR A 595 19.77 21.32 15.56
CA THR A 595 20.92 20.58 16.06
C THR A 595 20.81 19.16 15.51
N GLU A 596 21.87 18.63 14.89
CA GLU A 596 21.97 17.24 14.44
C GLU A 596 23.09 16.56 15.21
N ILE A 597 22.74 15.45 15.86
CA ILE A 597 23.69 14.62 16.61
C ILE A 597 23.75 13.24 15.97
N GLN A 598 24.90 12.61 16.06
CA GLN A 598 25.09 11.23 15.67
C GLN A 598 25.34 10.38 16.91
N ILE A 599 24.58 9.28 17.01
CA ILE A 599 24.67 8.28 18.07
C ILE A 599 25.12 6.98 17.41
N ASP A 600 26.31 6.49 17.76
CA ASP A 600 26.85 5.25 17.26
C ASP A 600 26.83 4.20 18.38
N THR A 601 26.19 3.08 18.15
CA THR A 601 26.04 1.94 19.07
C THR A 601 26.14 0.62 18.28
N GLU A 602 25.97 -0.50 18.94
CA GLU A 602 25.98 -1.83 18.31
C GLU A 602 25.06 -2.81 19.01
N LEU A 603 24.57 -3.78 18.26
CA LEU A 603 24.01 -5.03 18.81
C LEU A 603 25.00 -6.16 18.65
N VAL A 604 25.09 -7.03 19.62
CA VAL A 604 25.84 -8.30 19.54
C VAL A 604 24.79 -9.41 19.49
N VAL A 605 24.66 -10.02 18.34
CA VAL A 605 23.57 -10.92 18.01
C VAL A 605 24.08 -12.27 17.50
N PRO A 606 23.34 -13.37 17.61
CA PRO A 606 23.66 -14.61 16.93
C PRO A 606 23.78 -14.41 15.42
N GLU A 607 24.76 -15.05 14.78
CA GLU A 607 24.97 -14.93 13.33
C GLU A 607 23.81 -15.43 12.46
N GLY A 608 22.89 -16.22 13.05
CA GLY A 608 21.73 -16.80 12.41
C GLY A 608 21.08 -17.85 13.28
N LEU A 609 20.41 -18.83 12.65
CA LEU A 609 19.81 -19.96 13.34
C LEU A 609 20.72 -21.20 13.29
N ASP A 610 20.68 -22.01 14.35
CA ASP A 610 21.32 -23.32 14.40
C ASP A 610 20.32 -24.39 13.93
N GLY A 611 20.77 -25.32 13.09
CA GLY A 611 19.92 -26.38 12.57
C GLY A 611 20.13 -26.66 11.08
N VAL A 612 19.34 -27.62 10.55
CA VAL A 612 19.40 -28.00 9.14
C VAL A 612 18.67 -26.98 8.28
N GLU A 613 19.40 -26.41 7.33
CA GLU A 613 18.79 -25.52 6.33
C GLU A 613 17.95 -26.30 5.32
N GLY A 614 16.89 -25.66 4.82
CA GLY A 614 16.02 -26.23 3.82
C GLY A 614 14.60 -25.69 3.91
N THR A 615 13.75 -26.14 3.01
CA THR A 615 12.34 -25.75 2.94
C THR A 615 11.53 -26.26 4.13
N VAL A 616 11.99 -27.32 4.78
CA VAL A 616 11.48 -27.84 6.06
C VAL A 616 12.64 -27.79 7.04
N ARG A 617 12.81 -26.63 7.66
CA ARG A 617 13.93 -26.40 8.58
C ARG A 617 13.61 -26.94 9.96
N GLN A 618 14.53 -27.73 10.52
CA GLN A 618 14.50 -28.08 11.93
C GLN A 618 15.44 -27.16 12.68
N VAL A 619 14.87 -26.22 13.42
CA VAL A 619 15.58 -25.23 14.21
C VAL A 619 15.15 -25.37 15.65
N GLU A 620 16.11 -25.54 16.54
CA GLU A 620 15.88 -25.64 17.98
C GLU A 620 16.32 -24.36 18.72
N SER A 621 17.27 -23.60 18.16
CA SER A 621 17.83 -22.40 18.79
C SER A 621 18.49 -21.47 17.77
N ARG A 622 18.87 -20.29 18.26
CA ARG A 622 19.81 -19.42 17.53
C ARG A 622 21.23 -19.93 17.65
N SER A 623 22.07 -19.62 16.66
CA SER A 623 23.48 -19.96 16.61
C SER A 623 24.22 -19.46 17.87
N PRO A 624 25.13 -20.28 18.44
CA PRO A 624 25.98 -19.81 19.53
C PRO A 624 27.06 -18.80 19.08
N ASN A 625 27.33 -18.73 17.77
CA ASN A 625 28.30 -17.76 17.22
C ASN A 625 27.67 -16.37 17.21
N MET A 626 28.42 -15.40 17.74
CA MET A 626 27.96 -14.02 17.85
C MET A 626 28.68 -13.13 16.85
N VAL A 627 27.90 -12.22 16.24
CA VAL A 627 28.42 -11.17 15.35
C VAL A 627 28.04 -9.79 15.88
N ILE A 628 28.82 -8.78 15.50
CA ILE A 628 28.55 -7.38 15.82
C ILE A 628 27.77 -6.77 14.67
N MET A 629 26.67 -6.12 14.97
CA MET A 629 25.84 -5.38 14.04
C MET A 629 25.90 -3.88 14.42
N PRO A 630 26.70 -3.07 13.72
CA PRO A 630 26.83 -1.65 13.98
C PRO A 630 25.55 -0.89 13.65
N ILE A 631 25.19 0.08 14.50
CA ILE A 631 24.04 0.97 14.32
C ILE A 631 24.49 2.41 14.49
N SER A 632 24.19 3.24 13.51
CA SER A 632 24.47 4.68 13.52
C SER A 632 23.20 5.47 13.27
N THR A 633 22.79 6.29 14.24
CA THR A 633 21.58 7.10 14.15
C THR A 633 21.91 8.58 14.13
N LYS A 634 21.46 9.30 13.12
CA LYS A 634 21.41 10.76 13.11
C LYS A 634 20.08 11.20 13.71
N VAL A 635 20.14 12.07 14.71
CA VAL A 635 18.97 12.65 15.37
C VAL A 635 18.95 14.14 15.11
N ARG A 636 17.84 14.67 14.63
CA ARG A 636 17.68 16.08 14.30
C ARG A 636 16.60 16.73 15.16
N LEU A 637 16.99 17.77 15.89
CA LEU A 637 16.13 18.59 16.72
C LEU A 637 15.97 19.97 16.10
N TYR A 638 14.77 20.36 15.77
CA TYR A 638 14.46 21.65 15.15
C TYR A 638 14.32 22.75 16.20
N LYS A 639 14.85 23.94 15.90
CA LYS A 639 14.75 25.13 16.75
C LYS A 639 13.56 26.02 16.40
N ASN A 640 12.86 25.70 15.30
CA ASN A 640 11.64 26.36 14.87
C ASN A 640 10.42 25.61 15.41
N GLU A 641 9.53 26.27 16.13
CA GLU A 641 8.33 25.68 16.74
C GLU A 641 7.30 25.15 15.71
N GLY A 642 7.39 25.62 14.46
CA GLY A 642 6.53 25.12 13.39
C GLY A 642 6.91 23.71 12.88
N ILE A 643 8.03 23.13 13.36
CA ILE A 643 8.42 21.74 13.08
C ILE A 643 8.42 20.95 14.40
N ASP A 644 7.24 20.43 14.74
CA ASP A 644 6.92 19.79 16.00
C ASP A 644 7.15 18.28 15.95
N ARG A 645 8.42 17.88 15.75
CA ARG A 645 8.89 16.48 15.76
C ARG A 645 10.39 16.40 15.93
N ILE A 646 10.88 15.22 16.30
CA ILE A 646 12.30 14.85 16.30
C ILE A 646 12.50 13.78 15.23
N GLU A 647 13.43 14.00 14.32
CA GLU A 647 13.67 13.10 13.19
C GLU A 647 14.89 12.21 13.44
N PHE A 648 14.80 10.97 13.00
CA PHE A 648 15.81 9.94 13.13
C PHE A 648 16.10 9.32 11.74
N ALA A 649 17.38 9.20 11.41
CA ALA A 649 17.87 8.44 10.26
C ALA A 649 18.86 7.40 10.79
N THR A 650 18.43 6.16 10.88
CA THR A 650 19.18 5.04 11.44
C THR A 650 19.74 4.15 10.34
N THR A 651 21.06 4.03 10.30
CA THR A 651 21.74 3.06 9.44
C THR A 651 22.14 1.85 10.26
N VAL A 652 21.65 0.68 9.87
CA VAL A 652 22.05 -0.62 10.43
C VAL A 652 22.93 -1.33 9.41
N ASP A 653 24.11 -1.80 9.84
CA ASP A 653 24.94 -2.70 9.04
C ASP A 653 24.61 -4.14 9.41
N ASN A 654 23.65 -4.72 8.70
CA ASN A 654 23.17 -6.06 8.99
C ASN A 654 24.23 -7.12 8.67
N THR A 655 24.73 -7.80 9.67
CA THR A 655 25.75 -8.85 9.62
C THR A 655 25.23 -10.23 10.00
N ALA A 656 23.94 -10.32 10.37
CA ALA A 656 23.30 -11.55 10.83
C ALA A 656 22.18 -11.98 9.87
N ARG A 657 21.74 -13.22 10.01
CA ARG A 657 20.68 -13.85 9.21
C ARG A 657 19.54 -14.32 10.11
N ASP A 658 18.37 -14.53 9.52
CA ASP A 658 17.22 -15.17 10.17
C ASP A 658 16.85 -14.47 11.48
N HIS A 659 16.57 -13.15 11.40
CA HIS A 659 16.23 -12.33 12.55
C HIS A 659 15.36 -11.14 12.15
N ARG A 660 14.80 -10.47 13.17
CA ARG A 660 14.03 -9.24 13.03
C ARG A 660 14.66 -8.14 13.89
N VAL A 661 14.78 -6.93 13.34
CA VAL A 661 15.29 -5.76 14.06
C VAL A 661 14.20 -4.71 14.16
N ARG A 662 14.01 -4.18 15.39
CA ARG A 662 13.00 -3.17 15.70
C ARG A 662 13.60 -2.00 16.45
N VAL A 663 12.95 -0.82 16.36
CA VAL A 663 13.22 0.33 17.24
C VAL A 663 12.00 0.58 18.13
N ARG A 664 12.24 0.85 19.43
CA ARG A 664 11.19 0.96 20.43
C ARG A 664 11.18 2.35 21.05
N PHE A 665 9.98 2.88 21.29
CA PHE A 665 9.73 4.12 22.03
C PHE A 665 8.59 3.92 23.03
N ASP A 666 8.70 4.57 24.19
CA ASP A 666 7.62 4.63 25.18
C ASP A 666 6.36 5.27 24.56
N ALA A 667 5.20 4.82 25.00
CA ALA A 667 3.90 5.38 24.66
C ALA A 667 3.25 6.00 25.90
N PRO A 668 3.67 7.20 26.32
CA PRO A 668 3.15 7.81 27.54
C PRO A 668 1.65 8.08 27.43
N ASN A 669 0.93 7.88 28.53
CA ASN A 669 -0.52 8.05 28.64
C ASN A 669 -1.34 7.19 27.66
N ALA A 670 -0.78 6.07 27.18
CA ALA A 670 -1.52 5.13 26.35
C ALA A 670 -2.48 4.29 27.17
N GLY A 671 -3.59 3.87 26.54
CA GLY A 671 -4.50 2.85 27.03
C GLY A 671 -4.22 1.50 26.39
N ASP A 672 -5.27 0.84 25.93
CA ASP A 672 -5.28 -0.47 25.30
C ASP A 672 -5.45 -0.41 23.76
N THR A 673 -5.46 0.79 23.19
CA THR A 673 -5.75 1.02 21.78
C THR A 673 -4.59 1.77 21.10
N VAL A 674 -4.10 1.20 20.02
CA VAL A 674 -3.18 1.83 19.06
C VAL A 674 -3.99 2.31 17.84
N ARG A 675 -3.60 3.46 17.26
CA ARG A 675 -4.17 3.90 15.98
C ARG A 675 -3.08 3.91 14.92
N ALA A 676 -3.37 3.37 13.76
CA ALA A 676 -2.44 3.32 12.65
C ALA A 676 -3.09 3.86 11.36
N LYS A 677 -2.33 4.63 10.57
CA LYS A 677 -2.82 5.10 9.28
C LYS A 677 -3.00 3.92 8.33
N GLU A 678 -4.13 3.93 7.65
CA GLU A 678 -4.49 3.09 6.51
C GLU A 678 -5.06 3.97 5.39
N PRO A 679 -5.39 3.40 4.23
CA PRO A 679 -6.03 4.21 3.19
C PRO A 679 -7.25 4.97 3.72
N TYR A 680 -7.16 6.31 3.68
CA TYR A 680 -8.22 7.28 4.04
C TYR A 680 -8.64 7.29 5.52
N GLU A 681 -7.88 6.67 6.43
CA GLU A 681 -8.25 6.58 7.84
C GLU A 681 -7.04 6.46 8.79
N LEU A 682 -7.27 6.81 10.06
CA LEU A 682 -6.42 6.44 11.20
C LEU A 682 -7.15 5.37 12.03
N THR A 683 -6.95 4.11 11.66
CA THR A 683 -7.70 2.96 12.17
C THR A 683 -7.33 2.64 13.61
N PRO A 684 -8.28 2.63 14.57
CA PRO A 684 -8.04 2.15 15.92
C PRO A 684 -8.01 0.62 15.95
N ARG A 685 -7.03 0.07 16.69
CA ARG A 685 -6.88 -1.38 16.92
C ARG A 685 -6.61 -1.65 18.38
N PRO A 686 -7.16 -2.74 18.97
CA PRO A 686 -6.75 -3.17 20.28
C PRO A 686 -5.28 -3.59 20.28
N ALA A 687 -4.55 -3.29 21.36
CA ALA A 687 -3.16 -3.71 21.53
C ALA A 687 -2.99 -5.23 21.69
N VAL A 688 -4.06 -5.91 22.12
CA VAL A 688 -4.06 -7.37 22.27
C VAL A 688 -3.99 -8.02 20.88
N PRO A 689 -3.08 -8.99 20.70
CA PRO A 689 -2.94 -9.70 19.43
C PRO A 689 -4.27 -10.29 18.94
N ILE A 690 -4.49 -10.27 17.65
CA ILE A 690 -5.58 -11.03 17.04
C ILE A 690 -5.34 -12.50 17.36
N GLN A 691 -6.30 -13.13 18.02
CA GLN A 691 -6.16 -14.49 18.49
C GLN A 691 -6.28 -15.47 17.31
N GLY A 692 -5.32 -16.38 17.21
CA GLY A 692 -5.47 -17.63 16.49
C GLY A 692 -6.21 -18.65 17.37
N GLY A 693 -6.55 -19.80 16.83
CA GLY A 693 -7.25 -20.84 17.59
C GLY A 693 -7.34 -22.15 16.85
N GLU A 694 -7.91 -23.16 17.51
CA GLU A 694 -8.22 -24.43 16.89
C GLU A 694 -9.16 -24.20 15.69
N GLY A 695 -8.80 -24.74 14.53
CA GLY A 695 -9.55 -24.58 13.29
C GLY A 695 -9.19 -23.34 12.47
N TRP A 696 -8.27 -22.49 12.97
CA TRP A 696 -7.74 -21.38 12.18
C TRP A 696 -6.60 -21.86 11.28
N MET A 697 -6.52 -21.32 10.06
CA MET A 697 -5.38 -21.58 9.16
C MET A 697 -4.08 -21.00 9.74
N GLU A 698 -4.11 -19.80 10.30
CA GLU A 698 -3.04 -19.21 11.12
C GLU A 698 -3.41 -19.39 12.59
N SER A 699 -2.93 -20.46 13.20
CA SER A 699 -3.39 -20.92 14.52
C SER A 699 -2.76 -20.15 15.69
N GLN A 700 -1.69 -19.39 15.47
CA GLN A 700 -0.98 -18.65 16.52
C GLN A 700 -1.35 -17.18 16.53
N PRO A 701 -1.42 -16.54 17.69
CA PRO A 701 -1.63 -15.11 17.80
C PRO A 701 -0.54 -14.32 17.06
N ILE A 702 -0.93 -13.26 16.35
CA ILE A 702 -0.03 -12.37 15.64
C ILE A 702 -0.13 -10.99 16.29
N ALA A 703 0.96 -10.55 16.91
CA ALA A 703 1.02 -9.28 17.62
C ALA A 703 1.31 -8.08 16.70
N THR A 704 2.00 -8.33 15.58
CA THR A 704 2.34 -7.28 14.63
C THR A 704 1.15 -6.90 13.75
N THR A 705 1.08 -5.62 13.37
CA THR A 705 0.05 -5.08 12.49
C THR A 705 0.60 -3.99 11.59
N HIS A 706 -0.19 -3.60 10.61
CA HIS A 706 0.17 -2.70 9.53
C HIS A 706 0.04 -1.21 9.89
N ASN A 707 0.81 -0.35 9.19
CA ASN A 707 0.62 1.09 9.13
C ASN A 707 1.11 1.67 7.79
N GLN A 708 0.50 2.76 7.34
CA GLN A 708 0.98 3.56 6.21
C GLN A 708 1.67 4.83 6.70
N GLY A 709 2.81 4.65 7.38
CA GLY A 709 3.68 5.75 7.81
C GLY A 709 3.30 6.46 9.11
N VAL A 710 2.21 6.08 9.79
CA VAL A 710 1.80 6.67 11.07
C VAL A 710 1.30 5.63 12.05
N VAL A 711 1.81 5.68 13.28
CA VAL A 711 1.30 4.92 14.43
C VAL A 711 1.17 5.86 15.62
N THR A 712 0.05 5.81 16.34
CA THR A 712 -0.12 6.59 17.58
C THR A 712 -0.61 5.74 18.74
N ALA A 713 -0.07 6.00 19.92
CA ALA A 713 -0.54 5.41 21.16
C ALA A 713 -0.33 6.41 22.32
N GLY A 714 -1.37 6.74 23.08
CA GLY A 714 -1.29 7.81 24.06
C GLY A 714 -0.77 9.11 23.44
N ASP A 715 0.24 9.72 24.04
CA ASP A 715 0.85 10.95 23.52
C ASP A 715 1.85 10.70 22.39
N LEU A 716 2.33 9.47 22.21
CA LEU A 716 3.25 9.15 21.13
C LEU A 716 2.57 9.27 19.76
N ALA A 717 3.17 10.06 18.85
CA ALA A 717 2.96 10.02 17.41
C ALA A 717 4.27 9.57 16.74
N PHE A 718 4.24 8.42 16.10
CA PHE A 718 5.36 7.81 15.41
C PHE A 718 5.12 7.90 13.91
N TYR A 719 5.97 8.64 13.19
CA TYR A 719 5.95 8.80 11.73
C TYR A 719 7.09 8.01 11.11
N ASN A 720 6.87 7.38 9.96
CA ASN A 720 7.92 6.64 9.28
C ASN A 720 7.78 6.71 7.76
N ARG A 721 8.88 6.44 7.05
CA ARG A 721 8.93 6.42 5.58
C ARG A 721 9.08 5.00 5.08
N GLY A 722 7.94 4.34 4.88
CA GLY A 722 7.88 2.99 4.32
C GLY A 722 8.34 1.89 5.29
N LEU A 723 7.97 1.99 6.57
CA LEU A 723 8.18 0.96 7.60
C LEU A 723 6.81 0.49 8.11
N PRO A 724 6.12 -0.37 7.35
CA PRO A 724 4.71 -0.63 7.59
C PRO A 724 4.39 -1.56 8.77
N GLU A 725 5.36 -2.30 9.33
CA GLU A 725 5.10 -3.20 10.44
C GLU A 725 5.40 -2.55 11.79
N HIS A 726 4.44 -2.66 12.73
CA HIS A 726 4.62 -2.27 14.13
C HIS A 726 3.97 -3.26 15.09
N GLU A 727 4.34 -3.18 16.36
CA GLU A 727 3.75 -3.93 17.46
C GLU A 727 3.56 -3.02 18.67
N ALA A 728 2.37 -3.06 19.29
CA ALA A 728 2.11 -2.45 20.58
C ALA A 728 2.53 -3.42 21.69
N LEU A 729 3.54 -3.03 22.48
CA LEU A 729 4.00 -3.82 23.61
C LEU A 729 3.23 -3.41 24.87
N THR A 730 2.60 -4.38 25.53
CA THR A 730 1.71 -4.14 26.67
C THR A 730 2.29 -4.67 27.98
N ASP A 731 1.80 -4.13 29.08
CA ASP A 731 1.99 -4.71 30.41
C ASP A 731 1.05 -5.92 30.64
N GLU A 732 1.08 -6.49 31.84
CA GLU A 732 0.24 -7.61 32.26
C GLU A 732 -1.27 -7.30 32.26
N ASN A 733 -1.65 -6.02 32.26
CA ASN A 733 -3.03 -5.54 32.24
C ASN A 733 -3.51 -5.20 30.82
N GLY A 734 -2.67 -5.37 29.81
CA GLY A 734 -2.99 -5.02 28.41
C GLY A 734 -2.82 -3.53 28.08
N VAL A 735 -2.24 -2.73 28.97
CA VAL A 735 -1.95 -1.31 28.73
C VAL A 735 -0.66 -1.18 27.93
N ILE A 736 -0.69 -0.37 26.88
CA ILE A 736 0.45 -0.16 25.99
C ILE A 736 1.55 0.62 26.74
N ASN A 737 2.75 0.06 26.78
CA ASN A 737 3.93 0.69 27.34
C ASN A 737 4.83 1.29 26.26
N GLU A 738 5.03 0.55 25.17
CA GLU A 738 5.94 0.94 24.09
C GLU A 738 5.33 0.58 22.73
N ILE A 739 5.74 1.29 21.69
CA ILE A 739 5.55 0.89 20.30
C ILE A 739 6.90 0.44 19.76
N ALA A 740 6.93 -0.76 19.19
CA ALA A 740 8.05 -1.31 18.44
C ALA A 740 7.76 -1.20 16.93
N LEU A 741 8.55 -0.38 16.24
CA LEU A 741 8.51 -0.25 14.78
C LEU A 741 9.56 -1.19 14.18
N THR A 742 9.16 -2.07 13.27
CA THR A 742 10.08 -3.00 12.61
C THR A 742 10.89 -2.26 11.55
N LEU A 743 12.21 -2.33 11.66
CA LEU A 743 13.13 -1.78 10.66
C LEU A 743 13.28 -2.77 9.49
N PHE A 744 13.45 -4.06 9.78
CA PHE A 744 13.48 -5.11 8.77
C PHE A 744 13.35 -6.51 9.39
N ARG A 745 12.98 -7.46 8.55
CA ARG A 745 13.15 -8.90 8.76
C ARG A 745 14.20 -9.43 7.79
N SER A 746 14.94 -10.41 8.25
CA SER A 746 16.01 -11.09 7.54
C SER A 746 15.65 -12.58 7.48
N VAL A 747 15.23 -13.06 6.31
CA VAL A 747 14.80 -14.45 6.09
C VAL A 747 15.36 -14.98 4.77
N GLY A 748 15.54 -16.29 4.66
CA GLY A 748 16.28 -16.88 3.53
C GLY A 748 15.45 -17.74 2.59
N TYR A 749 14.12 -17.77 2.74
CA TYR A 749 13.24 -18.59 1.92
C TYR A 749 11.93 -17.86 1.62
N LEU A 750 11.44 -18.04 0.39
CA LEU A 750 10.13 -17.56 -0.03
C LEU A 750 9.02 -18.19 0.83
N SER A 751 8.99 -19.51 0.94
CA SER A 751 8.02 -20.22 1.78
C SER A 751 8.64 -21.45 2.46
N ARG A 752 8.10 -21.79 3.65
CA ARG A 752 8.44 -22.98 4.43
C ARG A 752 7.16 -23.72 4.85
N GLY A 753 7.20 -25.04 4.92
CA GLY A 753 6.02 -25.85 5.21
C GLY A 753 5.77 -26.16 6.69
N ASN A 754 6.63 -25.72 7.63
CA ASN A 754 6.63 -26.16 9.03
C ASN A 754 6.74 -25.03 10.06
N LEU A 755 6.14 -23.87 9.78
CA LEU A 755 6.15 -22.78 10.72
C LEU A 755 5.13 -23.00 11.84
N ALA A 756 5.48 -22.67 13.08
CA ALA A 756 4.53 -22.70 14.20
C ALA A 756 3.40 -21.70 14.01
N THR A 757 3.68 -20.57 13.36
CA THR A 757 2.70 -19.51 13.04
C THR A 757 1.83 -19.84 11.83
N ARG A 758 2.30 -20.76 10.96
CA ARG A 758 1.59 -21.26 9.78
C ARG A 758 2.03 -22.69 9.44
N PRO A 759 1.17 -23.69 9.63
CA PRO A 759 1.56 -25.09 9.50
C PRO A 759 1.70 -25.59 8.06
N GLY A 760 1.31 -24.81 7.05
CA GLY A 760 1.35 -25.18 5.63
C GLY A 760 2.19 -24.25 4.77
N TRP A 761 2.30 -24.58 3.49
CA TRP A 761 2.96 -23.77 2.48
C TRP A 761 2.09 -22.58 2.06
N ALA A 762 2.71 -21.42 1.82
CA ALA A 762 2.06 -20.25 1.21
C ALA A 762 2.53 -19.99 -0.22
N GLY A 763 3.58 -20.68 -0.65
CA GLY A 763 4.17 -20.57 -1.98
C GLY A 763 5.27 -21.60 -2.16
N PRO A 764 6.04 -21.57 -3.25
CA PRO A 764 7.14 -22.48 -3.51
C PRO A 764 8.25 -22.39 -2.47
N GLY A 765 8.82 -23.53 -2.10
CA GLY A 765 9.96 -23.62 -1.18
C GLY A 765 11.29 -23.26 -1.86
N VAL A 766 11.48 -22.00 -2.20
CA VAL A 766 12.66 -21.49 -2.91
C VAL A 766 13.54 -20.67 -1.97
N ALA A 767 14.86 -20.84 -2.09
CA ALA A 767 15.81 -19.99 -1.36
C ALA A 767 15.85 -18.58 -1.93
N THR A 768 15.83 -17.59 -1.03
CA THR A 768 15.83 -16.15 -1.34
C THR A 768 16.89 -15.43 -0.52
N PRO A 769 18.19 -15.64 -0.81
CA PRO A 769 19.28 -15.05 -0.03
C PRO A 769 19.27 -13.51 -0.01
N GLU A 770 18.72 -12.82 -0.99
CA GLU A 770 18.62 -11.34 -1.00
C GLU A 770 17.63 -10.82 0.05
N ALA A 771 16.65 -11.63 0.45
CA ALA A 771 15.70 -11.28 1.51
C ALA A 771 16.33 -11.29 2.92
N GLN A 772 17.56 -11.79 3.06
CA GLN A 772 18.35 -11.66 4.29
C GLN A 772 18.77 -10.22 4.59
N MET A 773 18.60 -9.29 3.64
CA MET A 773 18.88 -7.86 3.86
C MET A 773 20.29 -7.55 4.40
N ILE A 774 21.29 -8.36 4.04
CA ILE A 774 22.68 -8.22 4.51
C ILE A 774 23.29 -6.90 4.01
N GLY A 775 24.06 -6.24 4.89
CA GLY A 775 24.75 -4.99 4.60
C GLY A 775 24.05 -3.74 5.16
N LYS A 776 24.45 -2.57 4.67
CA LYS A 776 24.01 -1.27 5.20
C LYS A 776 22.67 -0.86 4.61
N ASN A 777 21.70 -0.66 5.49
CA ASN A 777 20.39 -0.13 5.16
C ASN A 777 20.06 1.05 6.09
N THR A 778 19.40 2.08 5.56
CA THR A 778 19.00 3.26 6.33
C THR A 778 17.48 3.33 6.42
N TYR A 779 17.00 3.61 7.64
CA TYR A 779 15.59 3.69 8.00
C TYR A 779 15.29 5.07 8.56
N GLU A 780 14.27 5.75 7.99
CA GLU A 780 13.90 7.11 8.40
C GLU A 780 12.56 7.09 9.13
N PHE A 781 12.54 7.68 10.33
CA PHE A 781 11.35 7.84 11.14
C PHE A 781 11.44 9.11 11.99
N ALA A 782 10.32 9.51 12.57
CA ALA A 782 10.25 10.64 13.49
C ALA A 782 9.29 10.34 14.63
N VAL A 783 9.51 10.98 15.77
CA VAL A 783 8.58 10.96 16.91
C VAL A 783 8.15 12.37 17.27
N GLY A 784 6.91 12.48 17.75
CA GLY A 784 6.34 13.70 18.29
C GLY A 784 5.36 13.42 19.40
N PHE A 785 4.92 14.47 20.07
CA PHE A 785 3.84 14.43 21.06
C PHE A 785 2.55 14.94 20.40
N GLY A 786 1.42 14.33 20.70
CA GLY A 786 0.12 14.66 20.11
C GLY A 786 -0.53 13.48 19.41
N GLY A 787 -0.13 12.26 19.78
CA GLY A 787 -0.77 11.04 19.31
C GLY A 787 -2.26 10.94 19.63
N GLN A 788 -2.74 11.70 20.62
CA GLN A 788 -4.17 11.76 20.99
C GLN A 788 -5.00 12.76 20.16
N GLN A 789 -4.37 13.53 19.27
CA GLN A 789 -5.09 14.49 18.41
C GLN A 789 -6.07 13.77 17.48
N VAL A 790 -7.02 14.53 16.91
CA VAL A 790 -7.95 14.02 15.89
C VAL A 790 -7.19 13.47 14.67
N ALA A 791 -7.80 12.53 13.96
CA ALA A 791 -7.11 11.78 12.92
C ALA A 791 -6.59 12.69 11.80
N GLY A 792 -7.37 13.68 11.37
CA GLY A 792 -6.96 14.64 10.35
C GLY A 792 -5.68 15.40 10.71
N ASP A 793 -5.54 15.86 11.95
CA ASP A 793 -4.34 16.58 12.41
C ASP A 793 -3.10 15.69 12.43
N VAL A 794 -3.24 14.43 12.86
CA VAL A 794 -2.14 13.47 12.89
C VAL A 794 -1.68 13.11 11.48
N ILE A 795 -2.64 12.87 10.58
CA ILE A 795 -2.35 12.52 9.17
C ILE A 795 -1.67 13.71 8.45
N THR A 796 -2.16 14.94 8.63
CA THR A 796 -1.56 16.11 7.97
C THR A 796 -0.13 16.39 8.45
N LYS A 797 0.19 16.13 9.72
CA LYS A 797 1.57 16.17 10.23
C LYS A 797 2.48 15.12 9.57
N SER A 798 1.94 13.96 9.23
CA SER A 798 2.71 12.96 8.48
C SER A 798 3.02 13.42 7.06
N TYR A 799 2.08 14.05 6.38
CA TYR A 799 2.31 14.65 5.06
C TYR A 799 3.39 15.74 5.12
N ASP A 800 3.39 16.59 6.17
CA ASP A 800 4.46 17.56 6.39
C ASP A 800 5.85 16.90 6.57
N TYR A 801 5.90 15.72 7.17
CA TYR A 801 7.13 14.92 7.28
C TYR A 801 7.53 14.26 5.96
N PHE A 802 6.57 13.78 5.18
CA PHE A 802 6.83 13.05 3.93
C PHE A 802 7.23 13.96 2.79
N HIS A 803 6.52 15.08 2.60
CA HIS A 803 6.66 15.98 1.46
C HIS A 803 7.60 17.14 1.76
N ARG A 804 8.64 17.27 0.95
CA ARG A 804 9.50 18.45 0.96
C ARG A 804 8.85 19.62 0.23
N ALA A 805 9.25 20.86 0.53
CA ALA A 805 8.88 21.96 -0.35
C ALA A 805 9.55 21.80 -1.71
N GLU A 806 8.79 21.90 -2.78
CA GLU A 806 9.32 21.74 -4.14
C GLU A 806 10.18 22.93 -4.54
N HIS A 807 11.38 22.64 -5.03
CA HIS A 807 12.33 23.63 -5.48
C HIS A 807 12.11 23.97 -6.96
N GLY A 808 12.00 25.26 -7.28
CA GLY A 808 11.85 25.78 -8.63
C GLY A 808 12.80 26.93 -8.94
N PHE A 809 12.83 27.34 -10.20
CA PHE A 809 13.59 28.49 -10.64
C PHE A 809 12.94 29.80 -10.19
N ALA A 810 13.74 30.87 -10.11
CA ALA A 810 13.23 32.19 -9.80
C ALA A 810 12.11 32.62 -10.78
N GLY A 811 11.00 33.09 -10.25
CA GLY A 811 9.83 33.50 -11.01
C GLY A 811 8.72 32.45 -11.14
N ALA A 812 8.97 31.18 -10.77
CA ALA A 812 7.88 30.22 -10.64
C ALA A 812 6.87 30.71 -9.58
N ASN A 813 5.59 30.73 -9.94
CA ASN A 813 4.55 31.24 -9.06
C ASN A 813 3.30 30.35 -9.19
N ILE A 814 2.89 29.75 -8.06
CA ILE A 814 1.68 28.94 -7.99
C ILE A 814 0.55 29.62 -7.21
N ASN A 815 0.82 30.81 -6.63
CA ASN A 815 -0.16 31.53 -5.81
C ASN A 815 -1.41 31.90 -6.61
N GLY A 816 -2.58 31.62 -6.06
CA GLY A 816 -3.87 31.93 -6.68
C GLY A 816 -4.26 31.04 -7.86
N LEU A 817 -3.51 29.95 -8.13
CA LEU A 817 -3.91 28.94 -9.12
C LEU A 817 -4.94 27.97 -8.55
N PHE A 818 -4.70 27.51 -7.32
CA PHE A 818 -5.61 26.69 -6.56
C PHE A 818 -5.44 27.02 -5.08
N ASP A 819 -6.40 27.71 -4.54
CA ASP A 819 -6.45 28.10 -3.14
C ASP A 819 -7.50 27.23 -2.42
N VAL A 820 -7.13 26.71 -1.26
CA VAL A 820 -7.99 25.90 -0.43
C VAL A 820 -7.99 26.42 1.01
N THR A 821 -9.18 26.58 1.56
CA THR A 821 -9.38 26.95 2.97
C THR A 821 -10.26 25.90 3.62
N MET A 822 -9.83 25.40 4.76
CA MET A 822 -10.52 24.37 5.51
C MET A 822 -10.75 24.80 6.95
N SER A 823 -11.92 24.48 7.53
CA SER A 823 -12.20 24.76 8.94
C SER A 823 -11.30 23.99 9.90
N ARG A 824 -10.73 22.86 9.44
CA ARG A 824 -9.70 22.04 10.06
C ARG A 824 -8.91 21.38 8.93
N ALA A 825 -7.61 21.20 9.11
CA ALA A 825 -6.76 20.53 8.13
C ALA A 825 -7.14 19.06 7.99
N ILE A 826 -7.35 18.62 6.76
CA ILE A 826 -7.53 17.21 6.38
C ILE A 826 -6.67 16.90 5.16
N GLU A 827 -6.55 15.62 4.83
CA GLU A 827 -5.77 15.21 3.67
C GLU A 827 -6.49 15.53 2.34
N MET A 828 -5.69 15.88 1.35
CA MET A 828 -6.06 15.91 -0.06
C MET A 828 -5.19 14.88 -0.79
N PRO A 829 -5.60 13.60 -0.83
CA PRO A 829 -4.77 12.52 -1.36
C PRO A 829 -4.50 12.65 -2.86
N ALA A 830 -5.30 13.41 -3.58
CA ALA A 830 -5.05 13.72 -4.98
C ALA A 830 -5.39 15.18 -5.33
N LEU A 831 -4.48 15.82 -6.03
CA LEU A 831 -4.71 16.92 -6.96
C LEU A 831 -3.97 16.54 -8.25
N ARG A 832 -4.70 16.06 -9.25
CA ARG A 832 -4.11 15.42 -10.43
C ARG A 832 -4.82 15.81 -11.72
N PRO A 833 -4.15 15.75 -12.88
CA PRO A 833 -4.80 15.91 -14.18
C PRO A 833 -5.86 14.83 -14.43
N THR A 834 -6.88 15.15 -15.21
CA THR A 834 -7.65 14.12 -15.95
C THR A 834 -6.77 13.48 -17.02
N ALA A 835 -7.09 12.25 -17.44
CA ALA A 835 -6.29 11.50 -18.42
C ALA A 835 -6.15 12.24 -19.77
N ASP A 836 -7.12 13.07 -20.14
CA ASP A 836 -7.13 13.92 -21.33
C ASP A 836 -6.42 15.30 -21.14
N GLY A 837 -6.01 15.62 -19.90
CA GLY A 837 -5.39 16.89 -19.56
C GLY A 837 -6.31 18.12 -19.71
N ALA A 838 -7.62 17.93 -19.82
CA ALA A 838 -8.58 19.02 -20.01
C ALA A 838 -9.00 19.67 -18.68
N ALA A 839 -8.94 18.94 -17.59
CA ALA A 839 -9.36 19.38 -16.26
C ALA A 839 -8.45 18.78 -15.18
N VAL A 840 -8.75 19.14 -13.94
CA VAL A 840 -8.04 18.68 -12.75
C VAL A 840 -9.03 17.96 -11.83
N ILE A 841 -8.58 16.91 -11.17
CA ILE A 841 -9.31 16.18 -10.14
C ILE A 841 -8.70 16.53 -8.79
N ALA A 842 -9.51 17.04 -7.85
CA ALA A 842 -9.16 17.16 -6.45
C ALA A 842 -9.97 16.14 -5.64
N ARG A 843 -9.29 15.33 -4.81
CA ARG A 843 -9.93 14.40 -3.86
C ARG A 843 -9.60 14.82 -2.45
N PHE A 844 -10.63 14.88 -1.60
CA PHE A 844 -10.50 15.18 -0.17
C PHE A 844 -10.96 13.98 0.64
N SER A 845 -10.31 13.77 1.77
CA SER A 845 -10.67 12.72 2.74
C SER A 845 -10.79 13.30 4.14
N ASN A 846 -11.95 13.09 4.76
CA ASN A 846 -12.16 13.41 6.17
C ASN A 846 -12.25 12.11 6.98
N PRO A 847 -11.23 11.77 7.77
CA PRO A 847 -11.21 10.55 8.58
C PRO A 847 -11.98 10.68 9.90
N ASP A 848 -12.45 11.89 10.25
CA ASP A 848 -13.10 12.20 11.53
C ASP A 848 -14.62 12.32 11.39
N ASP A 849 -15.35 12.12 12.49
CA ASP A 849 -16.82 12.20 12.50
C ASP A 849 -17.33 13.66 12.37
N GLU A 850 -16.50 14.63 12.75
CA GLU A 850 -16.86 16.05 12.60
C GLU A 850 -16.70 16.51 11.15
N PRO A 851 -17.74 17.09 10.54
CA PRO A 851 -17.67 17.61 9.18
C PRO A 851 -16.67 18.76 9.05
N VAL A 852 -16.02 18.83 7.90
CA VAL A 852 -15.04 19.87 7.55
C VAL A 852 -15.61 20.78 6.47
N LYS A 853 -15.64 22.10 6.72
CA LYS A 853 -16.01 23.09 5.70
C LYS A 853 -14.80 23.38 4.85
N ILE A 854 -14.99 23.29 3.53
CA ILE A 854 -13.94 23.48 2.52
C ILE A 854 -14.41 24.58 1.56
N THR A 855 -13.53 25.51 1.28
CA THR A 855 -13.72 26.55 0.26
C THR A 855 -12.59 26.47 -0.75
N LEU A 856 -12.93 26.39 -2.03
CA LEU A 856 -12.01 26.34 -3.16
C LEU A 856 -12.12 27.65 -3.96
N SER A 857 -10.98 28.20 -4.34
CA SER A 857 -10.90 29.35 -5.27
C SER A 857 -9.60 29.26 -6.07
N GLY A 858 -9.48 30.09 -7.09
CA GLY A 858 -8.24 30.09 -7.88
C GLY A 858 -8.48 30.44 -9.36
N ALA A 859 -7.57 29.98 -10.20
CA ALA A 859 -7.58 30.19 -11.64
C ALA A 859 -8.49 29.19 -12.38
N PHE A 860 -9.74 29.04 -11.93
CA PHE A 860 -10.75 28.17 -12.53
C PHE A 860 -12.17 28.74 -12.34
N ALA A 861 -13.06 28.36 -13.24
CA ALA A 861 -14.44 28.85 -13.22
C ALA A 861 -15.43 27.84 -12.63
N ASN A 862 -15.10 26.54 -12.71
CA ASN A 862 -15.99 25.49 -12.29
C ASN A 862 -15.29 24.55 -11.32
N ALA A 863 -15.97 24.21 -10.23
CA ALA A 863 -15.64 23.13 -9.31
C ALA A 863 -16.92 22.33 -9.09
N VAL A 864 -16.99 21.09 -9.57
CA VAL A 864 -18.22 20.28 -9.53
C VAL A 864 -17.89 18.86 -9.04
N GLU A 865 -18.81 18.26 -8.31
CA GLU A 865 -18.71 16.87 -7.91
C GLU A 865 -18.64 15.96 -9.15
N CYS A 866 -17.83 14.92 -9.10
CA CYS A 866 -17.62 14.02 -10.22
C CYS A 866 -17.37 12.58 -9.73
N ALA A 867 -17.37 11.63 -10.67
CA ALA A 867 -16.93 10.26 -10.39
C ALA A 867 -15.42 10.21 -10.05
N TYR A 868 -14.97 9.10 -9.51
CA TYR A 868 -13.58 8.91 -9.03
C TYR A 868 -12.49 9.20 -10.09
N ASP A 869 -12.82 9.01 -11.36
CA ASP A 869 -11.94 9.22 -12.53
C ASP A 869 -12.08 10.63 -13.16
N GLY A 870 -12.93 11.48 -12.59
CA GLY A 870 -13.22 12.83 -13.08
C GLY A 870 -14.34 12.87 -14.13
N THR A 871 -15.03 11.78 -14.43
CA THR A 871 -16.21 11.76 -15.31
C THR A 871 -17.33 12.59 -14.66
N PRO A 872 -17.92 13.57 -15.39
CA PRO A 872 -19.06 14.32 -14.89
C PRO A 872 -20.24 13.42 -14.54
N ILE A 873 -20.94 13.77 -13.45
CA ILE A 873 -22.20 13.11 -13.04
C ILE A 873 -23.40 14.02 -13.33
N ASP A 874 -24.55 13.43 -13.63
CA ASP A 874 -25.75 14.19 -14.05
C ASP A 874 -26.30 15.16 -12.98
N SER A 875 -26.00 14.87 -11.71
CA SER A 875 -26.41 15.67 -10.55
C SER A 875 -25.27 16.57 -10.02
N ALA A 876 -24.38 17.05 -10.90
CA ALA A 876 -23.22 17.83 -10.51
C ALA A 876 -23.59 19.03 -9.64
N VAL A 877 -23.06 19.04 -8.42
CA VAL A 877 -23.25 20.12 -7.44
C VAL A 877 -22.05 21.06 -7.53
N ASP A 878 -22.30 22.35 -7.34
CA ASP A 878 -21.22 23.35 -7.19
C ASP A 878 -20.45 23.08 -5.90
N MET A 879 -19.15 22.87 -6.03
CA MET A 879 -18.23 22.49 -4.95
C MET A 879 -17.22 23.58 -4.62
N HIS A 880 -17.48 24.86 -4.99
CA HIS A 880 -16.62 25.96 -4.53
C HIS A 880 -16.69 26.14 -3.01
N GLN A 881 -17.84 25.82 -2.40
CA GLN A 881 -18.01 25.76 -0.96
C GLN A 881 -18.85 24.55 -0.60
N PHE A 882 -18.32 23.68 0.24
CA PHE A 882 -19.02 22.47 0.66
C PHE A 882 -18.61 22.05 2.07
N GLU A 883 -19.37 21.13 2.63
CA GLU A 883 -19.08 20.49 3.90
C GLU A 883 -18.88 19.00 3.67
N LEU A 884 -17.70 18.50 4.03
CA LEU A 884 -17.35 17.09 3.90
C LEU A 884 -17.57 16.38 5.25
N ALA A 885 -18.58 15.53 5.32
CA ALA A 885 -18.75 14.56 6.40
C ALA A 885 -17.60 13.52 6.36
N ARG A 886 -17.56 12.63 7.32
CA ARG A 886 -16.60 11.52 7.28
C ARG A 886 -16.71 10.79 5.94
N GLY A 887 -15.58 10.54 5.29
CA GLY A 887 -15.52 9.87 4.00
C GLY A 887 -14.66 10.60 2.97
N ILE A 888 -14.87 10.29 1.70
CA ILE A 888 -14.14 10.87 0.57
C ILE A 888 -15.07 11.58 -0.40
N THR A 889 -14.58 12.62 -1.06
CA THR A 889 -15.25 13.26 -2.18
C THR A 889 -14.26 13.58 -3.30
N THR A 890 -14.76 13.58 -4.54
CA THR A 890 -13.95 13.88 -5.74
C THR A 890 -14.60 15.04 -6.50
N ILE A 891 -13.78 16.02 -6.87
CA ILE A 891 -14.19 17.26 -7.49
C ILE A 891 -13.42 17.42 -8.80
N ARG A 892 -14.16 17.70 -9.88
CA ARG A 892 -13.59 18.14 -11.16
C ARG A 892 -13.51 19.65 -11.21
N ILE A 893 -12.34 20.15 -11.54
CA ILE A 893 -11.99 21.57 -11.59
C ILE A 893 -11.61 21.95 -13.03
N SER A 894 -12.23 22.99 -13.59
CA SER A 894 -12.00 23.42 -14.98
C SER A 894 -12.19 24.94 -15.20
#